data_51271747674ea2632832e852034d9476
#
_entry.id   51271747674ea2632832e852034d9476
#
_cell.length_a   1.000
_cell.length_b   1.000
_cell.length_c   1.000
_cell.angle_alpha   90.00
_cell.angle_beta   90.00
_cell.angle_gamma   90.00
#
_symmetry.space_group_name_H-M   'P 1'
#
loop_
_entity.id
_entity.type
_entity.pdbx_description
1 polymer ?
#
loop_
_entity_poly.entity_id
_entity_poly.type
_entity_poly.pdbx_seq_one_letter_code
_entity_poly.pdbx_strand_id
1 'polypeptide(L)'
;MKSFLKWGAVIVGGLAVIIIAALLIIPMFVDVQKYKPVLENKVVEATGRPFSVGDDLKLSLFPWAGISFSDLQLGNPAGFAEKEFVKVKSFEIRVKLLPLLSKEIQIKRFVLDEPQIVLVKNKSGGGNWEQPKQQQKGSAAKKPESTDSPAGMGGLPISALTVGNFAITNGSALWIDHTTNTRKEVKDISLILKDVSLERPVQLKFSAELDKNPLSIEGTVGPVGSGFEKGVVPLDLSLKALKLLVLHLKGNLENPATTPGVDLDITVDKFSPRELVAALGQDFPIETTDPKALSSVDLKAHIKADANRASVSNGVMNLDQSQLNFSATAAQFTLPNLKFDLNLDKINLDRYMPPKSDQPSAEKAPAPAKGQKKKTDYTPLRQLILDGLIKIGQLTISKATVQDVYLKIKAKNGIFNLDPMKLNMYQGNANGKALLNVTKDIPTSSLNLKINNVQAEPLLKDMLEKDILQGSTNADINLSMSGDEPERIKQTLNGQGYLKFNDGAIVGIDLAAMVRNVGSAFGLAKKGGERPKTDFTELDIPYSIKNGAVNTPQSNLKSPFIRVIAAGTADLVKETLDFRVEPKAVASIKGQGAEAQQGGIMVPVVVSGTFSSPKFRPDVSAAAKQEIQKQIFKSKEGQSAEKSAKDALKGILGN
;
A
#
# COMPACT_ATOMS: atom_id res chain seq x y z
N MET A 1 -29.08 -44.07 66.93
CA MET A 1 -28.30 -43.34 65.85
C MET A 1 -29.09 -42.25 65.14
N LYS A 2 -30.32 -42.48 64.67
CA LYS A 2 -31.10 -41.45 63.89
C LYS A 2 -31.48 -40.21 64.70
N SER A 3 -31.64 -40.29 66.08
CA SER A 3 -31.96 -39.15 66.92
C SER A 3 -30.72 -38.25 67.16
N PHE A 4 -29.55 -38.84 67.32
CA PHE A 4 -28.31 -38.10 67.56
C PHE A 4 -27.90 -37.28 66.29
N LEU A 5 -28.15 -37.81 65.11
CA LEU A 5 -27.91 -37.11 63.82
C LEU A 5 -28.87 -35.90 63.66
N LYS A 6 -30.12 -36.07 64.09
CA LYS A 6 -31.11 -34.96 64.03
C LYS A 6 -30.76 -33.80 64.95
N TRP A 7 -30.36 -34.13 66.21
CA TRP A 7 -29.94 -33.10 67.19
C TRP A 7 -28.61 -32.44 66.75
N GLY A 8 -27.67 -33.19 66.21
CA GLY A 8 -26.44 -32.64 65.58
C GLY A 8 -26.72 -31.67 64.46
N ALA A 9 -27.64 -32.03 63.52
CA ALA A 9 -28.04 -31.13 62.44
C ALA A 9 -28.75 -29.85 62.91
N VAL A 10 -29.56 -29.94 63.97
CA VAL A 10 -30.23 -28.75 64.60
C VAL A 10 -29.22 -27.82 65.27
N ILE A 11 -28.22 -28.38 65.97
CA ILE A 11 -27.17 -27.59 66.59
C ILE A 11 -26.28 -26.91 65.59
N VAL A 12 -25.85 -27.64 64.53
CA VAL A 12 -25.04 -27.06 63.44
C VAL A 12 -25.84 -26.01 62.66
N GLY A 13 -27.12 -26.27 62.38
CA GLY A 13 -28.00 -25.31 61.73
C GLY A 13 -28.24 -24.05 62.57
N GLY A 14 -28.46 -24.22 63.88
CA GLY A 14 -28.58 -23.09 64.80
C GLY A 14 -27.31 -22.27 64.91
N LEU A 15 -26.14 -22.93 65.00
CA LEU A 15 -24.85 -22.24 65.00
C LEU A 15 -24.61 -21.45 63.70
N ALA A 16 -24.95 -22.03 62.55
CA ALA A 16 -24.85 -21.35 61.26
C ALA A 16 -25.75 -20.13 61.17
N VAL A 17 -26.99 -20.21 61.69
CA VAL A 17 -27.90 -19.05 61.75
C VAL A 17 -27.35 -17.96 62.67
N ILE A 18 -26.78 -18.31 63.83
CA ILE A 18 -26.16 -17.34 64.75
C ILE A 18 -24.95 -16.66 64.10
N ILE A 19 -24.10 -17.41 63.40
CA ILE A 19 -22.94 -16.86 62.68
C ILE A 19 -23.41 -15.92 61.56
N ILE A 20 -24.41 -16.32 60.74
CA ILE A 20 -24.99 -15.48 59.69
C ILE A 20 -25.59 -14.22 60.29
N ALA A 21 -26.34 -14.33 61.38
CA ALA A 21 -26.92 -13.19 62.10
C ALA A 21 -25.81 -12.24 62.62
N ALA A 22 -24.75 -12.78 63.20
CA ALA A 22 -23.60 -11.99 63.66
C ALA A 22 -22.91 -11.27 62.47
N LEU A 23 -22.68 -11.94 61.32
CA LEU A 23 -22.09 -11.34 60.13
C LEU A 23 -22.97 -10.25 59.51
N LEU A 24 -24.29 -10.28 59.68
CA LEU A 24 -25.22 -9.24 59.25
C LEU A 24 -25.28 -8.07 60.25
N ILE A 25 -25.18 -8.35 61.54
CA ILE A 25 -25.38 -7.38 62.65
C ILE A 25 -24.07 -6.62 62.95
N ILE A 26 -22.91 -7.29 62.94
CA ILE A 26 -21.60 -6.66 63.28
C ILE A 26 -21.34 -5.40 62.42
N PRO A 27 -21.52 -5.39 61.06
CA PRO A 27 -21.31 -4.18 60.29
C PRO A 27 -22.18 -2.98 60.70
N MET A 28 -23.34 -3.23 61.29
CA MET A 28 -24.24 -2.16 61.73
C MET A 28 -23.74 -1.46 62.99
N PHE A 29 -22.88 -2.12 63.81
CA PHE A 29 -22.28 -1.58 65.01
C PHE A 29 -20.83 -1.11 64.83
N VAL A 30 -20.19 -1.44 63.71
CA VAL A 30 -18.83 -0.98 63.40
C VAL A 30 -18.93 0.37 62.68
N ASP A 31 -18.52 1.42 63.35
CA ASP A 31 -18.37 2.74 62.74
C ASP A 31 -17.19 2.74 61.77
N VAL A 32 -17.50 2.39 60.53
CA VAL A 32 -16.49 2.23 59.44
C VAL A 32 -15.85 3.58 59.08
N GLN A 33 -16.55 4.69 59.39
CA GLN A 33 -16.04 6.04 59.08
C GLN A 33 -14.78 6.37 59.89
N LYS A 34 -14.58 5.76 61.04
CA LYS A 34 -13.35 5.91 61.83
C LYS A 34 -12.09 5.40 61.13
N TYR A 35 -12.25 4.50 60.14
CA TYR A 35 -11.14 3.96 59.35
C TYR A 35 -10.83 4.77 58.09
N LYS A 36 -11.69 5.71 57.72
CA LYS A 36 -11.48 6.59 56.54
C LYS A 36 -10.14 7.34 56.63
N PRO A 37 -9.79 8.06 57.72
CA PRO A 37 -8.51 8.77 57.80
C PRO A 37 -7.30 7.83 57.74
N VAL A 38 -7.41 6.61 58.26
CA VAL A 38 -6.35 5.60 58.19
C VAL A 38 -6.13 5.15 56.77
N LEU A 39 -7.20 4.91 56.02
CA LEU A 39 -7.15 4.55 54.59
C LEU A 39 -6.52 5.68 53.79
N GLU A 40 -7.01 6.91 53.94
CA GLU A 40 -6.51 8.09 53.24
C GLU A 40 -5.01 8.31 53.49
N ASN A 41 -4.58 8.27 54.78
CA ASN A 41 -3.17 8.43 55.13
C ASN A 41 -2.28 7.32 54.54
N LYS A 42 -2.73 6.07 54.56
CA LYS A 42 -1.98 4.94 53.96
C LYS A 42 -1.79 5.09 52.46
N VAL A 43 -2.81 5.56 51.72
CA VAL A 43 -2.71 5.80 50.28
C VAL A 43 -1.78 6.99 50.02
N VAL A 44 -1.88 8.06 50.80
CA VAL A 44 -0.97 9.23 50.69
C VAL A 44 0.48 8.81 50.95
N GLU A 45 0.74 8.01 52.01
CA GLU A 45 2.08 7.46 52.29
C GLU A 45 2.63 6.62 51.12
N ALA A 46 1.78 5.76 50.53
CA ALA A 46 2.18 4.84 49.46
C ALA A 46 2.38 5.53 48.14
N THR A 47 1.59 6.57 47.83
CA THR A 47 1.57 7.21 46.50
C THR A 47 2.27 8.57 46.44
N GLY A 48 2.42 9.21 47.62
CA GLY A 48 2.90 10.61 47.72
C GLY A 48 1.92 11.63 47.12
N ARG A 49 0.63 11.28 46.97
CA ARG A 49 -0.40 12.10 46.35
C ARG A 49 -1.56 12.37 47.27
N PRO A 50 -2.20 13.53 47.18
CA PRO A 50 -3.44 13.79 47.92
C PRO A 50 -4.49 12.73 47.55
N PHE A 51 -5.11 12.13 48.56
CA PHE A 51 -6.14 11.13 48.40
C PHE A 51 -7.29 11.38 49.34
N SER A 52 -8.52 11.25 48.83
CA SER A 52 -9.73 11.34 49.67
C SER A 52 -10.82 10.42 49.13
N VAL A 53 -11.71 10.01 50.03
CA VAL A 53 -12.94 9.25 49.69
C VAL A 53 -14.15 9.94 50.32
N GLY A 54 -15.34 9.67 49.82
CA GLY A 54 -16.61 10.19 50.37
C GLY A 54 -16.92 9.67 51.75
N ASP A 55 -17.97 10.22 52.36
CA ASP A 55 -18.40 9.89 53.73
C ASP A 55 -19.38 8.70 53.78
N ASP A 56 -19.54 7.98 52.70
CA ASP A 56 -20.45 6.84 52.56
C ASP A 56 -19.75 5.47 52.56
N LEU A 57 -18.57 5.40 53.18
CA LEU A 57 -17.82 4.14 53.33
C LEU A 57 -18.70 3.09 54.00
N LYS A 58 -18.97 1.97 53.31
CA LYS A 58 -19.81 0.86 53.76
C LYS A 58 -19.03 -0.44 53.80
N LEU A 59 -19.19 -1.20 54.84
CA LEU A 59 -18.67 -2.55 54.99
C LEU A 59 -19.83 -3.55 54.92
N SER A 60 -19.69 -4.58 54.09
CA SER A 60 -20.57 -5.75 54.08
C SER A 60 -19.76 -6.97 54.49
N LEU A 61 -20.31 -7.83 55.34
CA LEU A 61 -19.66 -9.08 55.76
C LEU A 61 -20.39 -10.31 55.21
N PHE A 62 -21.72 -10.23 54.98
CA PHE A 62 -22.49 -11.36 54.47
C PHE A 62 -23.47 -10.91 53.35
N PRO A 63 -23.72 -11.71 52.31
CA PRO A 63 -23.14 -13.05 52.03
C PRO A 63 -21.71 -13.00 51.47
N TRP A 64 -21.17 -11.81 51.17
CA TRP A 64 -19.80 -11.59 50.74
C TRP A 64 -19.18 -10.44 51.54
N ALA A 65 -17.92 -10.61 51.95
CA ALA A 65 -17.18 -9.52 52.56
C ALA A 65 -16.86 -8.47 51.48
N GLY A 66 -17.13 -7.20 51.76
CA GLY A 66 -16.90 -6.16 50.74
C GLY A 66 -16.86 -4.76 51.33
N ILE A 67 -16.25 -3.86 50.57
CA ILE A 67 -16.17 -2.44 50.86
C ILE A 67 -16.73 -1.71 49.65
N SER A 68 -17.55 -0.71 49.90
CA SER A 68 -17.98 0.26 48.88
C SER A 68 -17.90 1.68 49.44
N PHE A 69 -17.56 2.62 48.58
CA PHE A 69 -17.51 4.05 48.89
C PHE A 69 -17.67 4.84 47.59
N SER A 70 -18.07 6.12 47.72
CA SER A 70 -18.15 7.05 46.64
C SER A 70 -17.04 8.11 46.69
N ASP A 71 -17.03 8.95 45.67
CA ASP A 71 -16.21 10.16 45.56
C ASP A 71 -14.72 9.95 45.86
N LEU A 72 -14.14 8.86 45.34
CA LEU A 72 -12.71 8.65 45.40
C LEU A 72 -12.00 9.72 44.53
N GLN A 73 -11.02 10.39 45.12
CA GLN A 73 -10.19 11.38 44.45
C GLN A 73 -8.72 11.13 44.78
N LEU A 74 -7.91 10.99 43.72
CA LEU A 74 -6.46 10.94 43.80
C LEU A 74 -5.91 12.15 43.05
N GLY A 75 -5.23 13.03 43.76
CA GLY A 75 -4.67 14.25 43.18
C GLY A 75 -3.40 14.03 42.38
N ASN A 76 -3.01 15.03 41.64
CA ASN A 76 -1.73 15.07 40.96
C ASN A 76 -0.57 15.30 41.94
N PRO A 77 0.64 14.83 41.62
CA PRO A 77 1.83 15.22 42.33
C PRO A 77 2.09 16.73 42.18
N ALA A 78 2.88 17.29 43.08
CA ALA A 78 3.24 18.71 43.02
C ALA A 78 3.92 19.04 41.67
N GLY A 79 3.56 20.20 41.08
CA GLY A 79 4.14 20.68 39.80
C GLY A 79 3.25 20.53 38.57
N PHE A 80 2.04 20.00 38.73
CA PHE A 80 1.01 19.99 37.66
C PHE A 80 -0.07 21.02 37.95
N ALA A 81 -0.57 21.69 36.89
CA ALA A 81 -1.63 22.70 37.05
C ALA A 81 -3.01 22.07 37.33
N GLU A 82 -3.24 20.90 36.77
CA GLU A 82 -4.44 20.11 36.99
C GLU A 82 -4.40 19.52 38.41
N LYS A 83 -5.48 19.66 39.15
CA LYS A 83 -5.55 19.20 40.54
C LYS A 83 -5.79 17.68 40.63
N GLU A 84 -6.61 17.15 39.76
CA GLU A 84 -7.08 15.76 39.79
C GLU A 84 -6.26 14.88 38.84
N PHE A 85 -5.85 13.71 39.30
CA PHE A 85 -5.28 12.65 38.49
C PHE A 85 -6.30 11.57 38.19
N VAL A 86 -6.98 11.08 39.23
CA VAL A 86 -8.06 10.10 39.12
C VAL A 86 -9.21 10.53 40.03
N LYS A 87 -10.42 10.50 39.49
CA LYS A 87 -11.68 10.63 40.23
C LYS A 87 -12.56 9.44 39.91
N VAL A 88 -13.23 8.84 40.89
CA VAL A 88 -14.16 7.73 40.69
C VAL A 88 -15.43 8.05 41.48
N LYS A 89 -16.59 8.00 40.81
CA LYS A 89 -17.87 8.29 41.46
C LYS A 89 -18.22 7.23 42.51
N SER A 90 -18.07 5.94 42.16
CA SER A 90 -18.24 4.88 43.12
C SER A 90 -17.30 3.70 42.87
N PHE A 91 -16.89 3.09 43.98
CA PHE A 91 -16.02 1.90 44.02
C PHE A 91 -16.70 0.81 44.81
N GLU A 92 -16.69 -0.41 44.31
CA GLU A 92 -17.21 -1.58 45.01
C GLU A 92 -16.28 -2.78 44.79
N ILE A 93 -15.84 -3.40 45.91
CA ILE A 93 -15.16 -4.69 45.88
C ILE A 93 -15.87 -5.66 46.83
N ARG A 94 -16.13 -6.88 46.35
CA ARG A 94 -16.69 -7.98 47.15
C ARG A 94 -15.85 -9.24 47.00
N VAL A 95 -15.54 -9.91 48.08
CA VAL A 95 -14.78 -11.16 48.14
C VAL A 95 -15.63 -12.27 48.72
N LYS A 96 -15.37 -13.52 48.35
CA LYS A 96 -16.04 -14.69 48.90
C LYS A 96 -15.49 -14.99 50.28
N LEU A 97 -16.39 -15.20 51.28
CA LEU A 97 -15.99 -15.45 52.67
C LEU A 97 -15.33 -16.83 52.88
N LEU A 98 -15.88 -17.90 52.28
CA LEU A 98 -15.37 -19.25 52.50
C LEU A 98 -13.92 -19.44 52.05
N PRO A 99 -13.51 -19.00 50.82
CA PRO A 99 -12.11 -19.04 50.42
C PRO A 99 -11.20 -18.18 51.32
N LEU A 100 -11.72 -17.08 51.85
CA LEU A 100 -10.94 -16.20 52.75
C LEU A 100 -10.50 -16.90 54.05
N LEU A 101 -11.31 -17.85 54.53
CA LEU A 101 -10.95 -18.69 55.67
C LEU A 101 -9.74 -19.60 55.39
N SER A 102 -9.56 -19.98 54.12
CA SER A 102 -8.40 -20.73 53.62
C SER A 102 -7.25 -19.84 53.17
N LYS A 103 -7.30 -18.53 53.45
CA LYS A 103 -6.35 -17.51 53.00
C LYS A 103 -6.30 -17.33 51.46
N GLU A 104 -7.33 -17.75 50.75
CA GLU A 104 -7.50 -17.52 49.33
C GLU A 104 -8.37 -16.28 49.11
N ILE A 105 -7.92 -15.33 48.28
CA ILE A 105 -8.70 -14.15 47.94
C ILE A 105 -9.41 -14.41 46.59
N GLN A 106 -10.70 -14.73 46.69
CA GLN A 106 -11.55 -14.86 45.50
C GLN A 106 -12.48 -13.64 45.43
N ILE A 107 -12.22 -12.74 44.45
CA ILE A 107 -13.04 -11.55 44.22
C ILE A 107 -14.32 -12.00 43.50
N LYS A 108 -15.48 -11.72 44.12
CA LYS A 108 -16.78 -11.97 43.52
C LYS A 108 -17.17 -10.86 42.56
N ARG A 109 -16.88 -9.62 42.93
CA ARG A 109 -17.25 -8.42 42.19
C ARG A 109 -16.24 -7.30 42.46
N PHE A 110 -15.85 -6.63 41.38
CA PHE A 110 -15.05 -5.41 41.40
C PHE A 110 -15.67 -4.42 40.43
N VAL A 111 -16.09 -3.25 40.87
CA VAL A 111 -16.74 -2.25 40.03
C VAL A 111 -16.15 -0.88 40.29
N LEU A 112 -15.79 -0.20 39.21
CA LEU A 112 -15.50 1.23 39.18
C LEU A 112 -16.57 1.91 38.32
N ASP A 113 -17.34 2.80 38.92
CA ASP A 113 -18.34 3.57 38.21
C ASP A 113 -17.89 5.02 37.99
N GLU A 114 -18.05 5.50 36.76
CA GLU A 114 -17.62 6.83 36.30
C GLU A 114 -16.16 7.19 36.74
N PRO A 115 -15.17 6.32 36.49
CA PRO A 115 -13.78 6.72 36.68
C PRO A 115 -13.38 7.78 35.63
N GLN A 116 -12.80 8.87 36.11
CA GLN A 116 -12.25 9.95 35.30
C GLN A 116 -10.74 9.99 35.50
N ILE A 117 -9.96 9.81 34.45
CA ILE A 117 -8.50 9.80 34.49
C ILE A 117 -7.97 10.99 33.69
N VAL A 118 -7.15 11.82 34.30
CA VAL A 118 -6.51 12.97 33.63
C VAL A 118 -5.01 12.73 33.55
N LEU A 119 -4.55 12.42 32.34
CA LEU A 119 -3.14 12.21 32.01
C LEU A 119 -2.55 13.49 31.46
N VAL A 120 -1.57 14.05 32.14
CA VAL A 120 -0.94 15.33 31.77
C VAL A 120 0.55 15.14 31.56
N LYS A 121 1.02 15.57 30.39
CA LYS A 121 2.44 15.75 30.11
C LYS A 121 2.76 17.23 30.19
N ASN A 122 3.63 17.62 31.11
CA ASN A 122 4.00 18.99 31.33
C ASN A 122 4.97 19.52 30.25
N LYS A 123 5.26 20.83 30.28
CA LYS A 123 6.15 21.49 29.30
C LYS A 123 7.59 20.96 29.34
N SER A 124 8.04 20.39 30.45
CA SER A 124 9.36 19.76 30.57
C SER A 124 9.40 18.31 30.10
N GLY A 125 8.27 17.75 29.67
CA GLY A 125 8.15 16.39 29.14
C GLY A 125 7.82 15.33 30.19
N GLY A 126 7.76 15.67 31.47
CA GLY A 126 7.39 14.75 32.57
C GLY A 126 5.88 14.48 32.59
N GLY A 127 5.50 13.23 32.86
CA GLY A 127 4.10 12.81 32.99
C GLY A 127 3.59 12.79 34.43
N ASN A 128 2.32 13.16 34.66
CA ASN A 128 1.71 13.09 35.97
C ASN A 128 1.49 11.64 36.47
N TRP A 129 1.67 10.64 35.61
CA TRP A 129 1.65 9.20 35.95
C TRP A 129 2.99 8.68 36.44
N GLU A 130 4.07 9.46 36.34
CA GLU A 130 5.39 9.09 36.83
C GLU A 130 5.40 9.17 38.39
N GLN A 131 6.13 8.26 39.01
CA GLN A 131 6.31 8.32 40.48
C GLN A 131 7.16 9.54 40.81
N PRO A 132 6.80 10.32 41.88
CA PRO A 132 7.66 11.39 42.36
C PRO A 132 9.03 10.81 42.73
N LYS A 133 10.11 11.34 42.16
CA LYS A 133 11.46 10.98 42.59
C LYS A 133 11.57 11.33 44.05
N GLN A 134 11.51 10.34 44.94
CA GLN A 134 11.84 10.54 46.35
C GLN A 134 13.26 11.09 46.38
N GLN A 135 13.41 12.30 46.95
CA GLN A 135 14.72 12.81 47.32
C GLN A 135 15.30 11.87 48.38
N GLN A 136 16.13 10.93 47.94
CA GLN A 136 16.96 10.16 48.87
C GLN A 136 17.96 11.14 49.48
N LYS A 137 17.64 11.63 50.68
CA LYS A 137 18.67 12.14 51.62
C LYS A 137 19.59 10.96 51.96
N GLY A 138 20.81 11.08 51.53
CA GLY A 138 22.00 10.35 51.80
C GLY A 138 21.91 9.10 52.71
N SER A 139 22.10 7.95 52.07
CA SER A 139 22.83 6.84 52.70
C SER A 139 23.38 5.95 51.60
N ALA A 140 24.68 5.80 51.55
CA ALA A 140 25.36 4.86 50.69
C ALA A 140 24.96 3.43 51.10
N ALA A 141 24.22 2.74 50.26
CA ALA A 141 23.88 1.34 50.48
C ALA A 141 23.88 0.57 49.15
N LYS A 142 24.74 -0.39 49.12
CA LYS A 142 24.81 -1.64 48.36
C LYS A 142 23.79 -1.81 47.20
N LYS A 143 24.36 -2.02 46.02
CA LYS A 143 23.74 -2.53 44.81
C LYS A 143 22.83 -3.74 45.15
N PRO A 144 21.52 -3.71 44.85
CA PRO A 144 20.71 -4.91 44.94
C PRO A 144 20.93 -5.73 43.63
N GLU A 145 21.16 -7.01 43.82
CA GLU A 145 21.08 -8.01 42.75
C GLU A 145 19.69 -7.98 42.11
N SER A 146 19.68 -8.05 40.80
CA SER A 146 18.50 -8.14 39.99
C SER A 146 17.72 -9.42 40.29
N THR A 147 16.59 -9.31 40.96
CA THR A 147 15.51 -10.27 40.88
C THR A 147 14.39 -9.63 40.05
N ASP A 148 14.28 -10.07 38.81
CA ASP A 148 13.13 -9.80 37.94
C ASP A 148 11.86 -10.35 38.60
N SER A 149 11.08 -9.46 39.18
CA SER A 149 9.68 -9.70 39.48
C SER A 149 8.92 -8.40 39.23
N PRO A 150 7.88 -8.38 38.41
CA PRO A 150 7.05 -7.19 38.25
C PRO A 150 6.44 -6.84 39.62
N ALA A 151 6.59 -5.59 40.02
CA ALA A 151 5.99 -5.04 41.23
C ALA A 151 4.45 -5.10 41.13
N GLY A 152 3.91 -6.26 41.43
CA GLY A 152 2.49 -6.50 41.58
C GLY A 152 2.15 -6.46 43.05
N MET A 153 1.06 -5.79 43.40
CA MET A 153 0.33 -5.77 44.64
C MET A 153 0.80 -6.82 45.67
N GLY A 154 1.58 -6.37 46.66
CA GLY A 154 1.84 -7.04 47.96
C GLY A 154 1.73 -8.57 48.02
N GLY A 155 2.72 -9.30 47.48
CA GLY A 155 3.04 -10.65 47.99
C GLY A 155 1.97 -11.76 47.87
N LEU A 156 0.88 -11.56 47.15
CA LEU A 156 -0.14 -12.59 46.90
C LEU A 156 0.20 -13.40 45.64
N PRO A 157 0.19 -14.73 45.71
CA PRO A 157 0.39 -15.52 44.51
C PRO A 157 -0.75 -15.27 43.52
N ILE A 158 -0.41 -14.69 42.35
CA ILE A 158 -1.36 -14.38 41.28
C ILE A 158 -2.12 -15.64 40.83
N SER A 159 -1.56 -16.82 41.05
CA SER A 159 -2.13 -18.12 40.72
C SER A 159 -3.47 -18.46 41.41
N ALA A 160 -3.83 -17.74 42.48
CA ALA A 160 -5.07 -17.95 43.24
C ALA A 160 -6.12 -16.84 43.02
N LEU A 161 -5.85 -15.82 42.22
CA LEU A 161 -6.76 -14.70 42.00
C LEU A 161 -7.86 -15.09 41.00
N THR A 162 -9.08 -15.27 41.46
CA THR A 162 -10.28 -15.40 40.61
C THR A 162 -11.17 -14.17 40.79
N VAL A 163 -11.62 -13.55 39.72
CA VAL A 163 -12.55 -12.41 39.74
C VAL A 163 -13.82 -12.80 38.99
N GLY A 164 -14.92 -12.97 39.68
CA GLY A 164 -16.18 -13.36 39.06
C GLY A 164 -16.70 -12.30 38.09
N ASN A 165 -16.68 -11.03 38.50
CA ASN A 165 -17.14 -9.94 37.66
C ASN A 165 -16.26 -8.70 37.92
N PHE A 166 -15.58 -8.24 36.88
CA PHE A 166 -14.85 -6.98 36.89
C PHE A 166 -15.56 -6.01 35.94
N ALA A 167 -15.89 -4.83 36.41
CA ALA A 167 -16.55 -3.83 35.59
C ALA A 167 -15.98 -2.42 35.83
N ILE A 168 -15.71 -1.74 34.74
CA ILE A 168 -15.56 -0.28 34.68
C ILE A 168 -16.74 0.20 33.85
N THR A 169 -17.50 1.19 34.36
CA THR A 169 -18.67 1.71 33.68
C THR A 169 -18.60 3.23 33.56
N ASN A 170 -19.02 3.77 32.41
CA ASN A 170 -19.09 5.22 32.17
C ASN A 170 -17.79 6.00 32.41
N GLY A 171 -16.65 5.36 32.25
CA GLY A 171 -15.35 5.96 32.46
C GLY A 171 -14.98 7.02 31.42
N SER A 172 -14.04 7.88 31.77
CA SER A 172 -13.44 8.83 30.83
C SER A 172 -11.93 8.97 31.06
N ALA A 173 -11.22 9.26 30.00
CA ALA A 173 -9.79 9.55 30.04
C ALA A 173 -9.49 10.80 29.21
N LEU A 174 -8.80 11.76 29.84
CA LEU A 174 -8.37 13.00 29.22
C LEU A 174 -6.85 13.02 29.13
N TRP A 175 -6.33 13.13 27.92
CA TRP A 175 -4.92 13.34 27.64
C TRP A 175 -4.63 14.80 27.35
N ILE A 176 -3.69 15.41 28.08
CA ILE A 176 -3.22 16.77 27.86
C ILE A 176 -1.70 16.74 27.67
N ASP A 177 -1.24 17.18 26.53
CA ASP A 177 0.21 17.36 26.25
C ASP A 177 0.52 18.85 26.09
N HIS A 178 1.15 19.43 27.11
CA HIS A 178 1.56 20.83 27.10
C HIS A 178 2.81 21.10 26.22
N THR A 179 3.51 20.05 25.73
CA THR A 179 4.63 20.22 24.79
C THR A 179 4.14 20.45 23.38
N THR A 180 3.04 19.84 22.99
CA THR A 180 2.43 19.92 21.64
C THR A 180 1.12 20.69 21.63
N ASN A 181 0.65 21.15 22.80
CA ASN A 181 -0.66 21.77 22.99
C ASN A 181 -1.83 20.90 22.50
N THR A 182 -1.70 19.58 22.69
CA THR A 182 -2.70 18.60 22.26
C THR A 182 -3.59 18.20 23.43
N ARG A 183 -4.91 18.16 23.18
CA ARG A 183 -5.92 17.63 24.12
C ARG A 183 -6.76 16.59 23.41
N LYS A 184 -6.84 15.38 23.97
CA LYS A 184 -7.67 14.27 23.48
C LYS A 184 -8.50 13.70 24.61
N GLU A 185 -9.75 13.37 24.34
CA GLU A 185 -10.68 12.85 25.32
C GLU A 185 -11.30 11.54 24.80
N VAL A 186 -11.31 10.53 25.67
CA VAL A 186 -12.05 9.28 25.45
C VAL A 186 -13.17 9.24 26.49
N LYS A 187 -14.39 9.05 26.04
CA LYS A 187 -15.61 8.99 26.86
C LYS A 187 -16.24 7.61 26.84
N ASP A 188 -17.22 7.44 27.71
CA ASP A 188 -18.09 6.25 27.77
C ASP A 188 -17.29 4.94 27.81
N ILE A 189 -16.12 4.97 28.49
CA ILE A 189 -15.27 3.80 28.66
C ILE A 189 -16.01 2.80 29.53
N SER A 190 -16.32 1.65 28.95
CA SER A 190 -16.89 0.52 29.66
C SER A 190 -16.04 -0.71 29.39
N LEU A 191 -15.61 -1.40 30.46
CA LEU A 191 -14.88 -2.68 30.40
C LEU A 191 -15.58 -3.65 31.33
N ILE A 192 -16.11 -4.71 30.79
CA ILE A 192 -16.76 -5.79 31.54
C ILE A 192 -16.00 -7.08 31.26
N LEU A 193 -15.43 -7.65 32.31
CA LEU A 193 -14.83 -8.99 32.28
C LEU A 193 -15.65 -9.90 33.20
N LYS A 194 -16.13 -11.01 32.63
CA LYS A 194 -16.88 -12.02 33.36
C LYS A 194 -16.08 -13.30 33.43
N ASP A 195 -16.23 -14.02 34.53
CA ASP A 195 -15.57 -15.31 34.78
C ASP A 195 -14.04 -15.24 34.67
N VAL A 196 -13.44 -14.14 35.15
CA VAL A 196 -11.99 -13.96 35.16
C VAL A 196 -11.36 -15.08 35.97
N SER A 197 -10.76 -16.03 35.27
CA SER A 197 -10.15 -17.24 35.83
C SER A 197 -8.98 -17.64 34.94
N LEU A 198 -7.98 -18.23 35.56
CA LEU A 198 -6.86 -18.81 34.83
C LEU A 198 -7.25 -20.08 34.05
N GLU A 199 -8.30 -20.78 34.51
CA GLU A 199 -8.70 -22.11 34.01
C GLU A 199 -9.85 -22.07 33.00
N ARG A 200 -10.53 -20.95 32.85
CA ARG A 200 -11.68 -20.79 31.96
C ARG A 200 -11.53 -19.56 31.06
N PRO A 201 -12.16 -19.55 29.87
CA PRO A 201 -12.17 -18.38 29.03
C PRO A 201 -12.84 -17.17 29.73
N VAL A 202 -12.20 -16.02 29.68
CA VAL A 202 -12.70 -14.75 30.17
C VAL A 202 -13.55 -14.11 29.09
N GLN A 203 -14.80 -13.78 29.39
CA GLN A 203 -15.64 -12.98 28.51
C GLN A 203 -15.24 -11.52 28.66
N LEU A 204 -14.89 -10.89 27.55
CA LEU A 204 -14.48 -9.50 27.47
C LEU A 204 -15.51 -8.69 26.69
N LYS A 205 -15.94 -7.58 27.25
CA LYS A 205 -16.71 -6.57 26.56
C LYS A 205 -16.12 -5.20 26.89
N PHE A 206 -15.61 -4.54 25.88
CA PHE A 206 -15.08 -3.18 25.97
C PHE A 206 -15.83 -2.26 25.03
N SER A 207 -16.13 -1.04 25.47
CA SER A 207 -16.61 0.04 24.62
C SER A 207 -16.03 1.37 25.06
N ALA A 208 -15.86 2.28 24.11
CA ALA A 208 -15.41 3.65 24.35
C ALA A 208 -15.83 4.55 23.19
N GLU A 209 -15.83 5.85 23.41
CA GLU A 209 -16.02 6.86 22.39
C GLU A 209 -14.79 7.78 22.32
N LEU A 210 -14.09 7.77 21.18
CA LEU A 210 -12.95 8.64 20.89
C LEU A 210 -13.38 9.70 19.87
N ASP A 211 -13.34 10.97 20.27
CA ASP A 211 -13.74 12.10 19.42
C ASP A 211 -15.13 11.87 18.75
N LYS A 212 -16.12 11.40 19.54
CA LYS A 212 -17.48 11.03 19.13
C LYS A 212 -17.57 9.77 18.23
N ASN A 213 -16.47 9.07 18.07
CA ASN A 213 -16.40 7.84 17.28
C ASN A 213 -16.45 6.61 18.19
N PRO A 214 -17.47 5.77 18.07
CA PRO A 214 -17.61 4.58 18.90
C PRO A 214 -16.60 3.50 18.51
N LEU A 215 -16.02 2.88 19.55
CA LEU A 215 -15.16 1.72 19.48
C LEU A 215 -15.71 0.64 20.41
N SER A 216 -15.79 -0.62 19.97
CA SER A 216 -16.11 -1.74 20.85
C SER A 216 -15.28 -2.97 20.52
N ILE A 217 -15.00 -3.77 21.54
CA ILE A 217 -14.34 -5.07 21.45
C ILE A 217 -15.15 -6.04 22.30
N GLU A 218 -15.60 -7.13 21.71
CA GLU A 218 -16.35 -8.17 22.39
C GLU A 218 -15.79 -9.55 22.05
N GLY A 219 -15.85 -10.49 23.00
CA GLY A 219 -15.45 -11.85 22.74
C GLY A 219 -14.88 -12.58 23.95
N THR A 220 -14.01 -13.54 23.71
CA THR A 220 -13.41 -14.38 24.74
C THR A 220 -11.89 -14.44 24.61
N VAL A 221 -11.21 -14.52 25.76
CA VAL A 221 -9.76 -14.72 25.84
C VAL A 221 -9.48 -15.81 26.87
N GLY A 222 -8.62 -16.73 26.55
CA GLY A 222 -8.23 -17.81 27.45
C GLY A 222 -8.98 -19.13 27.24
N PRO A 223 -8.78 -20.13 28.12
CA PRO A 223 -8.12 -20.02 29.44
C PRO A 223 -6.67 -19.56 29.36
N VAL A 224 -6.27 -18.71 30.30
CA VAL A 224 -4.91 -18.16 30.34
C VAL A 224 -3.96 -19.14 31.03
N GLY A 225 -4.37 -19.72 32.18
CA GLY A 225 -3.68 -20.77 32.93
C GLY A 225 -2.16 -20.64 32.97
N SER A 226 -1.48 -21.76 32.84
CA SER A 226 -0.03 -21.80 32.64
C SER A 226 0.42 -21.36 31.24
N GLY A 227 -0.51 -21.15 30.32
CA GLY A 227 -0.27 -20.70 28.95
C GLY A 227 0.21 -19.25 28.83
N PHE A 228 0.13 -18.45 29.92
CA PHE A 228 0.63 -17.09 29.90
C PHE A 228 2.15 -17.02 29.81
N GLU A 229 2.87 -17.88 30.50
CA GLU A 229 4.33 -17.95 30.45
C GLU A 229 4.80 -18.85 29.29
N LYS A 230 4.26 -20.08 29.25
CA LYS A 230 4.61 -21.09 28.22
C LYS A 230 3.34 -21.85 27.88
N GLY A 231 2.86 -21.66 26.66
CA GLY A 231 1.67 -22.35 26.17
C GLY A 231 0.84 -21.50 25.24
N VAL A 232 -0.44 -21.81 25.17
CA VAL A 232 -1.38 -21.24 24.20
C VAL A 232 -2.53 -20.58 24.95
N VAL A 233 -2.82 -19.32 24.57
CA VAL A 233 -3.97 -18.56 25.05
C VAL A 233 -4.92 -18.35 23.86
N PRO A 234 -6.02 -19.07 23.78
CA PRO A 234 -7.02 -18.89 22.72
C PRO A 234 -7.67 -17.50 22.80
N LEU A 235 -8.04 -16.94 21.69
CA LEU A 235 -8.86 -15.73 21.61
C LEU A 235 -9.89 -15.82 20.47
N ASP A 236 -11.05 -15.20 20.70
CA ASP A 236 -12.11 -15.01 19.71
C ASP A 236 -12.72 -13.64 19.97
N LEU A 237 -12.31 -12.63 19.19
CA LEU A 237 -12.62 -11.22 19.42
C LEU A 237 -13.24 -10.59 18.17
N SER A 238 -14.26 -9.77 18.39
CA SER A 238 -14.84 -8.89 17.39
C SER A 238 -14.61 -7.44 17.81
N LEU A 239 -13.93 -6.69 16.97
CA LEU A 239 -13.68 -5.25 17.13
C LEU A 239 -14.54 -4.48 16.14
N LYS A 240 -15.24 -3.46 16.63
CA LYS A 240 -16.04 -2.56 15.78
C LYS A 240 -15.59 -1.13 16.01
N ALA A 241 -15.30 -0.39 14.94
CA ALA A 241 -14.86 1.00 15.00
C ALA A 241 -15.66 1.88 14.03
N LEU A 242 -16.00 3.10 14.47
CA LEU A 242 -16.64 4.13 13.65
C LEU A 242 -18.01 3.71 13.07
N LYS A 243 -18.62 2.62 13.53
CA LYS A 243 -19.78 1.94 12.92
C LYS A 243 -19.57 1.45 11.48
N LEU A 244 -18.36 1.54 10.96
CA LEU A 244 -17.99 1.25 9.58
C LEU A 244 -17.03 0.05 9.46
N LEU A 245 -16.13 -0.11 10.39
CA LEU A 245 -15.10 -1.15 10.37
C LEU A 245 -15.46 -2.25 11.37
N VAL A 246 -15.49 -3.49 10.91
CA VAL A 246 -15.63 -4.70 11.74
C VAL A 246 -14.44 -5.61 11.47
N LEU A 247 -13.73 -5.97 12.52
CA LEU A 247 -12.58 -6.86 12.49
C LEU A 247 -12.84 -8.05 13.42
N HIS A 248 -12.73 -9.27 12.91
CA HIS A 248 -12.78 -10.50 13.69
C HIS A 248 -11.39 -11.11 13.78
N LEU A 249 -10.99 -11.48 14.99
CA LEU A 249 -9.73 -12.13 15.31
C LEU A 249 -10.04 -13.43 16.04
N LYS A 250 -9.63 -14.56 15.47
CA LYS A 250 -9.85 -15.87 16.07
C LYS A 250 -8.59 -16.72 15.96
N GLY A 251 -8.18 -17.34 17.07
CA GLY A 251 -7.00 -18.19 17.09
C GLY A 251 -6.29 -18.15 18.43
N ASN A 252 -4.96 -18.08 18.41
CA ASN A 252 -4.12 -18.31 19.57
C ASN A 252 -3.01 -17.26 19.69
N LEU A 253 -2.74 -16.88 20.96
CA LEU A 253 -1.47 -16.28 21.36
C LEU A 253 -0.57 -17.38 21.91
N GLU A 254 0.64 -17.50 21.41
CA GLU A 254 1.62 -18.49 21.83
C GLU A 254 2.65 -17.84 22.79
N ASN A 255 2.88 -18.40 23.97
CA ASN A 255 3.87 -17.96 24.97
C ASN A 255 3.92 -16.44 25.20
N PRO A 256 2.80 -15.75 25.48
CA PRO A 256 2.70 -14.29 25.42
C PRO A 256 3.67 -13.55 26.36
N ALA A 257 4.13 -14.17 27.43
CA ALA A 257 5.04 -13.53 28.40
C ALA A 257 6.53 -13.79 28.13
N THR A 258 6.89 -14.83 27.38
CA THR A 258 8.30 -15.24 27.20
C THR A 258 8.79 -15.06 25.76
N THR A 259 8.17 -15.75 24.83
CA THR A 259 8.51 -15.73 23.39
C THR A 259 7.22 -15.54 22.59
N PRO A 260 6.66 -14.31 22.58
CA PRO A 260 5.33 -14.09 22.05
C PRO A 260 5.22 -14.46 20.58
N GLY A 261 4.19 -15.23 20.28
CA GLY A 261 3.78 -15.61 18.95
C GLY A 261 2.28 -15.47 18.77
N VAL A 262 1.83 -15.47 17.52
CA VAL A 262 0.42 -15.42 17.15
C VAL A 262 0.12 -16.44 16.07
N ASP A 263 -1.07 -17.04 16.13
CA ASP A 263 -1.62 -17.94 15.14
C ASP A 263 -3.12 -17.59 15.01
N LEU A 264 -3.48 -16.71 14.04
CA LEU A 264 -4.75 -16.02 13.99
C LEU A 264 -5.40 -16.06 12.61
N ASP A 265 -6.68 -16.36 12.58
CA ASP A 265 -7.56 -16.03 11.47
C ASP A 265 -8.08 -14.60 11.65
N ILE A 266 -7.86 -13.77 10.65
CA ILE A 266 -8.30 -12.38 10.61
C ILE A 266 -9.35 -12.24 9.52
N THR A 267 -10.48 -11.66 9.87
CA THR A 267 -11.51 -11.25 8.90
C THR A 267 -11.85 -9.78 9.12
N VAL A 268 -11.71 -8.99 8.08
CA VAL A 268 -12.22 -7.62 8.03
C VAL A 268 -13.45 -7.62 7.14
N ASP A 269 -14.59 -7.27 7.71
CA ASP A 269 -15.85 -7.18 6.96
C ASP A 269 -15.77 -6.05 5.94
N LYS A 270 -16.61 -6.13 4.93
CA LYS A 270 -16.67 -5.13 3.86
C LYS A 270 -16.91 -3.73 4.39
N PHE A 271 -16.04 -2.79 4.06
CA PHE A 271 -16.12 -1.38 4.43
C PHE A 271 -15.66 -0.47 3.28
N SER A 272 -15.96 0.82 3.40
CA SER A 272 -15.49 1.86 2.48
C SER A 272 -14.32 2.63 3.09
N PRO A 273 -13.08 2.52 2.54
CA PRO A 273 -11.96 3.35 2.99
C PRO A 273 -12.24 4.85 2.91
N ARG A 274 -13.00 5.29 1.90
CA ARG A 274 -13.38 6.70 1.75
C ARG A 274 -14.28 7.17 2.88
N GLU A 275 -15.32 6.40 3.20
CA GLU A 275 -16.23 6.72 4.29
C GLU A 275 -15.52 6.67 5.64
N LEU A 276 -14.59 5.72 5.81
CA LEU A 276 -13.80 5.61 7.02
C LEU A 276 -12.91 6.86 7.25
N VAL A 277 -12.22 7.34 6.23
CA VAL A 277 -11.39 8.56 6.31
C VAL A 277 -12.26 9.80 6.55
N ALA A 278 -13.40 9.90 5.86
CA ALA A 278 -14.36 10.99 6.06
C ALA A 278 -14.95 11.00 7.49
N ALA A 279 -15.24 9.83 8.06
CA ALA A 279 -15.70 9.71 9.45
C ALA A 279 -14.66 10.16 10.48
N LEU A 280 -13.37 10.09 10.13
CA LEU A 280 -12.26 10.63 10.92
C LEU A 280 -12.07 12.15 10.74
N GLY A 281 -12.94 12.81 9.94
CA GLY A 281 -12.84 14.24 9.65
C GLY A 281 -11.64 14.63 8.79
N GLN A 282 -11.13 13.70 7.98
CA GLN A 282 -9.99 13.92 7.11
C GLN A 282 -10.41 13.83 5.64
N ASP A 283 -9.73 14.59 4.79
CA ASP A 283 -9.85 14.43 3.36
C ASP A 283 -9.15 13.15 2.91
N PHE A 284 -9.73 12.49 1.90
CA PHE A 284 -9.11 11.27 1.38
C PHE A 284 -7.78 11.61 0.69
N PRO A 285 -6.64 10.99 1.08
CA PRO A 285 -5.31 11.47 0.72
C PRO A 285 -4.94 11.27 -0.76
N ILE A 286 -5.78 10.58 -1.52
CA ILE A 286 -5.54 10.23 -2.92
C ILE A 286 -6.71 10.71 -3.77
N GLU A 287 -6.45 11.58 -4.74
CA GLU A 287 -7.38 11.87 -5.82
C GLU A 287 -7.36 10.72 -6.84
N THR A 288 -8.50 10.27 -7.27
CA THR A 288 -8.64 9.18 -8.24
C THR A 288 -9.51 9.60 -9.41
N THR A 289 -9.18 9.16 -10.62
CA THR A 289 -9.97 9.43 -11.84
C THR A 289 -11.40 8.93 -11.70
N ASP A 290 -11.60 7.78 -11.07
CA ASP A 290 -12.93 7.28 -10.73
C ASP A 290 -13.23 7.62 -9.25
N PRO A 291 -14.24 8.47 -8.96
CA PRO A 291 -14.63 8.79 -7.58
C PRO A 291 -15.10 7.59 -6.77
N LYS A 292 -15.49 6.49 -7.44
CA LYS A 292 -15.89 5.22 -6.82
C LYS A 292 -14.74 4.27 -6.56
N ALA A 293 -13.51 4.59 -6.97
CA ALA A 293 -12.35 3.80 -6.62
C ALA A 293 -12.08 3.86 -5.11
N LEU A 294 -11.63 2.76 -4.52
CA LEU A 294 -11.40 2.60 -3.07
C LEU A 294 -12.68 2.77 -2.23
N SER A 295 -13.83 2.32 -2.76
CA SER A 295 -15.13 2.40 -2.06
C SER A 295 -15.47 1.11 -1.31
N SER A 296 -14.78 0.02 -1.58
CA SER A 296 -15.11 -1.28 -1.01
C SER A 296 -13.87 -2.12 -0.82
N VAL A 297 -13.58 -2.48 0.43
CA VAL A 297 -12.48 -3.40 0.79
C VAL A 297 -13.00 -4.40 1.82
N ASP A 298 -12.67 -5.65 1.67
CA ASP A 298 -12.73 -6.69 2.70
C ASP A 298 -11.49 -7.58 2.63
N LEU A 299 -11.19 -8.26 3.72
CA LEU A 299 -9.99 -9.08 3.85
C LEU A 299 -10.25 -10.32 4.70
N LYS A 300 -9.73 -11.45 4.28
CA LYS A 300 -9.58 -12.66 5.10
C LYS A 300 -8.17 -13.17 4.96
N ALA A 301 -7.55 -13.56 6.08
CA ALA A 301 -6.20 -14.11 6.06
C ALA A 301 -5.91 -14.90 7.33
N HIS A 302 -5.08 -15.91 7.23
CA HIS A 302 -4.50 -16.60 8.36
C HIS A 302 -3.07 -16.07 8.58
N ILE A 303 -2.78 -15.60 9.77
CA ILE A 303 -1.49 -15.00 10.15
C ILE A 303 -0.85 -15.84 11.24
N LYS A 304 0.40 -16.23 11.00
CA LYS A 304 1.27 -16.84 12.00
C LYS A 304 2.56 -16.03 12.11
N ALA A 305 2.89 -15.58 13.32
CA ALA A 305 4.07 -14.77 13.53
C ALA A 305 4.70 -15.03 14.90
N ASP A 306 6.02 -14.86 14.95
CA ASP A 306 6.86 -14.83 16.14
C ASP A 306 7.90 -13.71 16.03
N ALA A 307 8.86 -13.65 16.94
CA ALA A 307 9.90 -12.61 16.96
C ALA A 307 10.80 -12.59 15.70
N ASN A 308 10.89 -13.70 14.95
CA ASN A 308 11.83 -13.88 13.84
C ASN A 308 11.15 -14.09 12.49
N ARG A 309 9.88 -14.46 12.49
CA ARG A 309 9.15 -14.84 11.29
C ARG A 309 7.69 -14.41 11.36
N ALA A 310 7.17 -13.94 10.25
CA ALA A 310 5.75 -13.74 10.04
C ALA A 310 5.32 -14.40 8.73
N SER A 311 4.15 -15.02 8.73
CA SER A 311 3.55 -15.59 7.52
C SER A 311 2.08 -15.23 7.44
N VAL A 312 1.64 -14.98 6.23
CA VAL A 312 0.24 -14.84 5.85
C VAL A 312 -0.09 -15.94 4.86
N SER A 313 -1.14 -16.70 5.12
CA SER A 313 -1.63 -17.74 4.23
C SER A 313 -3.14 -17.59 4.04
N ASN A 314 -3.66 -18.21 2.97
CA ASN A 314 -5.08 -18.15 2.63
C ASN A 314 -5.63 -16.71 2.58
N GLY A 315 -4.75 -15.74 2.22
CA GLY A 315 -5.15 -14.36 2.09
C GLY A 315 -6.09 -14.16 0.91
N VAL A 316 -7.25 -13.55 1.17
CA VAL A 316 -8.22 -13.14 0.15
C VAL A 316 -8.60 -11.71 0.46
N MET A 317 -8.33 -10.79 -0.46
CA MET A 317 -8.73 -9.38 -0.37
C MET A 317 -9.59 -9.04 -1.58
N ASN A 318 -10.76 -8.49 -1.33
CA ASN A 318 -11.56 -7.87 -2.36
C ASN A 318 -11.37 -6.36 -2.31
N LEU A 319 -11.04 -5.76 -3.44
CA LEU A 319 -10.88 -4.32 -3.61
C LEU A 319 -11.78 -3.87 -4.76
N ASP A 320 -12.87 -3.18 -4.45
CA ASP A 320 -13.89 -2.80 -5.43
C ASP A 320 -14.40 -4.00 -6.25
N GLN A 321 -13.89 -4.15 -7.48
CA GLN A 321 -14.26 -5.23 -8.40
C GLN A 321 -13.14 -6.28 -8.59
N SER A 322 -12.05 -6.14 -7.85
CA SER A 322 -10.86 -6.97 -7.95
C SER A 322 -10.75 -7.92 -6.76
N GLN A 323 -10.34 -9.17 -6.99
CA GLN A 323 -10.04 -10.13 -5.95
C GLN A 323 -8.57 -10.54 -6.01
N LEU A 324 -7.87 -10.33 -4.91
CA LEU A 324 -6.49 -10.75 -4.71
C LEU A 324 -6.45 -11.95 -3.76
N ASN A 325 -5.95 -13.09 -4.23
CA ASN A 325 -5.55 -14.20 -3.41
C ASN A 325 -4.03 -14.09 -3.17
N PHE A 326 -3.60 -14.23 -1.92
CA PHE A 326 -2.19 -14.00 -1.61
C PHE A 326 -1.68 -14.84 -0.45
N SER A 327 -0.39 -15.09 -0.49
CA SER A 327 0.38 -15.59 0.64
C SER A 327 1.72 -14.85 0.71
N ALA A 328 2.25 -14.72 1.92
CA ALA A 328 3.53 -14.07 2.14
C ALA A 328 4.24 -14.64 3.37
N THR A 329 5.56 -14.61 3.36
CA THR A 329 6.39 -14.95 4.51
C THR A 329 7.52 -13.93 4.61
N ALA A 330 7.70 -13.38 5.80
CA ALA A 330 8.84 -12.55 6.15
C ALA A 330 9.66 -13.26 7.23
N ALA A 331 10.98 -13.31 7.07
CA ALA A 331 11.89 -13.87 8.07
C ALA A 331 13.09 -12.94 8.24
N GLN A 332 13.73 -13.01 9.41
CA GLN A 332 14.91 -12.20 9.72
C GLN A 332 14.64 -10.70 9.56
N PHE A 333 13.78 -10.13 10.42
CA PHE A 333 13.31 -8.74 10.29
C PHE A 333 14.41 -7.67 10.26
N THR A 334 15.61 -7.98 10.70
CA THR A 334 16.80 -7.10 10.58
C THR A 334 17.40 -7.09 9.17
N LEU A 335 17.26 -8.22 8.43
CA LEU A 335 17.61 -8.38 7.02
C LEU A 335 16.44 -9.10 6.34
N PRO A 336 15.36 -8.39 6.03
CA PRO A 336 14.10 -9.02 5.70
C PRO A 336 14.20 -9.90 4.46
N ASN A 337 13.90 -11.20 4.66
CA ASN A 337 13.74 -12.18 3.60
C ASN A 337 12.25 -12.38 3.35
N LEU A 338 11.76 -11.80 2.25
CA LEU A 338 10.36 -11.82 1.87
C LEU A 338 10.12 -12.85 0.76
N LYS A 339 9.13 -13.73 0.97
CA LYS A 339 8.57 -14.56 -0.09
C LYS A 339 7.09 -14.26 -0.22
N PHE A 340 6.57 -14.17 -1.44
CA PHE A 340 5.14 -13.97 -1.66
C PHE A 340 4.64 -14.59 -2.96
N ASP A 341 3.36 -14.92 -2.97
CA ASP A 341 2.58 -15.28 -4.16
C ASP A 341 1.32 -14.42 -4.17
N LEU A 342 1.13 -13.64 -5.22
CA LEU A 342 -0.01 -12.74 -5.43
C LEU A 342 -0.74 -13.18 -6.68
N ASN A 343 -2.02 -13.48 -6.57
CA ASN A 343 -2.88 -13.87 -7.68
C ASN A 343 -4.11 -12.96 -7.72
N LEU A 344 -4.07 -11.96 -8.58
CA LEU A 344 -5.10 -10.96 -8.80
C LEU A 344 -5.94 -11.36 -10.02
N ASP A 345 -7.27 -11.39 -9.88
CA ASP A 345 -8.15 -11.73 -10.99
C ASP A 345 -8.12 -10.66 -12.08
N LYS A 346 -8.37 -9.42 -11.71
CA LYS A 346 -8.36 -8.26 -12.62
C LYS A 346 -8.14 -6.96 -11.87
N ILE A 347 -7.58 -5.96 -12.56
CA ILE A 347 -7.52 -4.59 -12.07
C ILE A 347 -7.45 -3.59 -13.23
N ASN A 348 -8.19 -2.50 -13.09
CA ASN A 348 -8.05 -1.32 -13.94
C ASN A 348 -7.35 -0.21 -13.14
N LEU A 349 -6.03 -0.06 -13.34
CA LEU A 349 -5.23 0.93 -12.63
C LEU A 349 -5.59 2.37 -12.97
N ASP A 350 -6.14 2.62 -14.17
CA ASP A 350 -6.53 3.98 -14.59
C ASP A 350 -7.59 4.60 -13.67
N ARG A 351 -8.43 3.76 -13.04
CA ARG A 351 -9.43 4.21 -12.07
C ARG A 351 -8.82 4.80 -10.81
N TYR A 352 -7.65 4.30 -10.42
CA TYR A 352 -6.94 4.64 -9.17
C TYR A 352 -5.88 5.73 -9.36
N MET A 353 -5.57 6.08 -10.62
CA MET A 353 -4.64 7.15 -10.95
C MET A 353 -5.27 8.52 -10.70
N PRO A 354 -4.47 9.56 -10.39
CA PRO A 354 -4.96 10.92 -10.36
C PRO A 354 -5.54 11.34 -11.70
N PRO A 355 -6.60 12.18 -11.72
CA PRO A 355 -7.11 12.74 -12.96
C PRO A 355 -6.00 13.53 -13.68
N LYS A 356 -5.93 13.36 -15.02
CA LYS A 356 -5.02 14.18 -15.84
C LYS A 356 -5.47 15.63 -15.71
N SER A 357 -4.58 16.53 -15.34
CA SER A 357 -4.88 17.96 -15.37
C SER A 357 -5.05 18.40 -16.82
N ASP A 358 -6.26 18.76 -17.22
CA ASP A 358 -6.58 19.35 -18.52
C ASP A 358 -6.10 20.81 -18.66
N GLN A 359 -5.27 21.28 -17.76
CA GLN A 359 -4.65 22.59 -17.95
C GLN A 359 -3.60 22.45 -19.06
N PRO A 360 -3.80 23.12 -20.22
CA PRO A 360 -2.70 23.32 -21.16
C PRO A 360 -1.58 23.95 -20.33
N SER A 361 -0.37 23.47 -20.53
CA SER A 361 0.82 24.05 -19.86
C SER A 361 0.79 25.56 -20.07
N ALA A 362 0.08 26.25 -19.18
CA ALA A 362 0.22 27.69 -19.03
C ALA A 362 1.69 27.91 -18.72
N GLU A 363 2.28 28.84 -19.46
CA GLU A 363 3.63 29.34 -19.33
C GLU A 363 4.18 29.17 -17.92
N LYS A 364 5.31 28.49 -17.84
CA LYS A 364 6.06 28.22 -16.63
C LYS A 364 5.90 29.37 -15.63
N ALA A 365 5.01 29.21 -14.65
CA ALA A 365 5.14 29.98 -13.43
C ALA A 365 6.59 29.79 -12.93
N PRO A 366 7.27 30.83 -12.43
CA PRO A 366 8.64 30.69 -11.96
C PRO A 366 8.72 29.51 -11.00
N ALA A 367 9.53 28.52 -11.33
CA ALA A 367 9.74 27.37 -10.49
C ALA A 367 10.00 27.85 -9.06
N PRO A 368 9.31 27.32 -8.04
CA PRO A 368 9.69 27.57 -6.66
C PRO A 368 11.17 27.23 -6.54
N ALA A 369 11.93 28.15 -5.94
CA ALA A 369 13.38 28.12 -5.80
C ALA A 369 13.85 26.69 -5.55
N LYS A 370 14.88 26.24 -6.29
CA LYS A 370 15.52 24.92 -6.23
C LYS A 370 15.83 24.53 -4.78
N GLY A 371 14.84 24.04 -4.05
CA GLY A 371 15.09 23.16 -2.91
C GLY A 371 15.77 21.92 -3.50
N GLN A 372 16.93 21.57 -3.02
CA GLN A 372 17.64 20.36 -3.41
C GLN A 372 16.66 19.19 -3.32
N LYS A 373 16.26 18.62 -4.46
CA LYS A 373 15.47 17.40 -4.49
C LYS A 373 16.19 16.36 -3.64
N LYS A 374 15.55 15.91 -2.59
CA LYS A 374 16.10 14.91 -1.67
C LYS A 374 16.46 13.68 -2.51
N LYS A 375 17.74 13.28 -2.52
CA LYS A 375 18.17 12.04 -3.21
C LYS A 375 17.36 10.88 -2.68
N THR A 376 16.91 10.00 -3.56
CA THR A 376 16.22 8.76 -3.18
C THR A 376 17.17 7.88 -2.38
N ASP A 377 16.78 7.48 -1.17
CA ASP A 377 17.55 6.54 -0.34
C ASP A 377 17.20 5.10 -0.73
N TYR A 378 18.15 4.40 -1.33
CA TYR A 378 18.02 2.99 -1.71
C TYR A 378 18.53 2.01 -0.65
N THR A 379 18.98 2.48 0.51
CA THR A 379 19.51 1.62 1.59
C THR A 379 18.55 0.50 2.00
N PRO A 380 17.24 0.74 2.19
CA PRO A 380 16.31 -0.33 2.52
C PRO A 380 16.20 -1.40 1.43
N LEU A 381 16.27 -1.01 0.16
CA LEU A 381 16.21 -1.94 -0.97
C LEU A 381 17.49 -2.77 -1.13
N ARG A 382 18.64 -2.25 -0.70
CA ARG A 382 19.92 -2.99 -0.72
C ARG A 382 19.95 -4.15 0.24
N GLN A 383 19.22 -4.06 1.33
CA GLN A 383 19.15 -5.09 2.37
C GLN A 383 18.07 -6.14 2.12
N LEU A 384 17.13 -5.86 1.22
CA LEU A 384 15.98 -6.70 0.96
C LEU A 384 16.37 -7.98 0.20
N ILE A 385 15.95 -9.12 0.73
CA ILE A 385 15.94 -10.41 0.02
C ILE A 385 14.50 -10.71 -0.36
N LEU A 386 14.24 -10.92 -1.65
CA LEU A 386 12.90 -11.09 -2.18
C LEU A 386 12.84 -12.30 -3.11
N ASP A 387 11.80 -13.13 -2.98
CA ASP A 387 11.40 -14.16 -3.95
C ASP A 387 9.86 -14.09 -4.07
N GLY A 388 9.39 -13.52 -5.16
CA GLY A 388 7.98 -13.24 -5.36
C GLY A 388 7.44 -13.71 -6.69
N LEU A 389 6.17 -14.08 -6.68
CA LEU A 389 5.38 -14.40 -7.85
C LEU A 389 4.14 -13.51 -7.89
N ILE A 390 3.89 -12.87 -9.04
CA ILE A 390 2.69 -12.07 -9.28
C ILE A 390 2.00 -12.61 -10.53
N LYS A 391 0.73 -12.95 -10.39
CA LYS A 391 -0.16 -13.31 -11.49
C LYS A 391 -1.31 -12.32 -11.53
N ILE A 392 -1.67 -11.84 -12.71
CA ILE A 392 -2.83 -10.97 -12.90
C ILE A 392 -3.60 -11.47 -14.11
N GLY A 393 -4.87 -11.84 -13.92
CA GLY A 393 -5.71 -12.33 -15.02
C GLY A 393 -5.95 -11.23 -16.08
N GLN A 394 -6.34 -10.04 -15.64
CA GLN A 394 -6.51 -8.88 -16.53
C GLN A 394 -6.00 -7.59 -15.87
N LEU A 395 -5.13 -6.88 -16.56
CA LEU A 395 -4.59 -5.59 -16.14
C LEU A 395 -4.90 -4.53 -17.21
N THR A 396 -5.57 -3.44 -16.81
CA THR A 396 -5.73 -2.25 -17.65
C THR A 396 -4.85 -1.13 -17.09
N ILE A 397 -4.01 -0.55 -17.93
CA ILE A 397 -3.12 0.56 -17.59
C ILE A 397 -2.94 1.47 -18.82
N SER A 398 -3.08 2.77 -18.66
CA SER A 398 -3.04 3.75 -19.76
C SER A 398 -3.97 3.37 -20.91
N LYS A 399 -5.18 2.89 -20.57
CA LYS A 399 -6.22 2.36 -21.46
C LYS A 399 -5.86 1.03 -22.15
N ALA A 400 -4.60 0.62 -22.16
CA ALA A 400 -4.18 -0.67 -22.71
C ALA A 400 -4.59 -1.80 -21.77
N THR A 401 -5.10 -2.90 -22.34
CA THR A 401 -5.50 -4.09 -21.59
C THR A 401 -4.58 -5.26 -21.94
N VAL A 402 -3.99 -5.84 -20.91
CA VAL A 402 -3.16 -7.04 -20.98
C VAL A 402 -3.75 -8.16 -20.14
N GLN A 403 -3.51 -9.40 -20.52
CA GLN A 403 -4.07 -10.60 -19.87
C GLN A 403 -2.96 -11.57 -19.48
N ASP A 404 -3.28 -12.46 -18.56
CA ASP A 404 -2.41 -13.56 -18.12
C ASP A 404 -1.00 -13.09 -17.75
N VAL A 405 -0.93 -11.95 -17.05
CA VAL A 405 0.35 -11.39 -16.59
C VAL A 405 0.98 -12.33 -15.58
N TYR A 406 2.22 -12.73 -15.85
CA TYR A 406 3.03 -13.58 -15.00
C TYR A 406 4.40 -12.92 -14.78
N LEU A 407 4.70 -12.55 -13.55
CA LEU A 407 5.93 -11.86 -13.17
C LEU A 407 6.59 -12.62 -12.02
N LYS A 408 7.80 -13.09 -12.22
CA LYS A 408 8.62 -13.66 -11.15
C LYS A 408 9.75 -12.70 -10.81
N ILE A 409 9.78 -12.26 -9.54
CA ILE A 409 10.75 -11.29 -9.06
C ILE A 409 11.67 -11.92 -8.01
N LYS A 410 12.97 -11.70 -8.13
CA LYS A 410 13.97 -12.05 -7.12
C LYS A 410 14.86 -10.84 -6.86
N ALA A 411 15.12 -10.58 -5.57
CA ALA A 411 16.03 -9.52 -5.17
C ALA A 411 17.02 -10.00 -4.12
N LYS A 412 18.26 -9.55 -4.23
CA LYS A 412 19.30 -9.74 -3.23
C LYS A 412 20.41 -8.69 -3.43
N ASN A 413 20.92 -8.15 -2.34
CA ASN A 413 22.04 -7.20 -2.35
C ASN A 413 21.81 -6.01 -3.30
N GLY A 414 20.58 -5.45 -3.33
CA GLY A 414 20.23 -4.33 -4.18
C GLY A 414 20.09 -4.64 -5.68
N ILE A 415 20.07 -5.90 -6.07
CA ILE A 415 19.82 -6.35 -7.44
C ILE A 415 18.48 -7.03 -7.51
N PHE A 416 17.55 -6.46 -8.28
CA PHE A 416 16.20 -6.95 -8.51
C PHE A 416 16.11 -7.53 -9.92
N ASN A 417 15.79 -8.81 -10.03
CA ASN A 417 15.58 -9.50 -11.29
C ASN A 417 14.11 -9.84 -11.45
N LEU A 418 13.51 -9.39 -12.52
CA LEU A 418 12.18 -9.77 -12.97
C LEU A 418 12.35 -10.74 -14.14
N ASP A 419 12.31 -12.05 -13.87
CA ASP A 419 12.58 -13.11 -14.83
C ASP A 419 11.89 -14.42 -14.40
N PRO A 420 10.93 -14.96 -15.22
CA PRO A 420 10.38 -14.38 -16.45
C PRO A 420 9.31 -13.32 -16.21
N MET A 421 9.12 -12.46 -17.20
CA MET A 421 7.96 -11.61 -17.41
C MET A 421 7.20 -12.11 -18.63
N LYS A 422 5.90 -12.43 -18.49
CA LYS A 422 5.05 -12.91 -19.58
C LYS A 422 3.70 -12.24 -19.51
N LEU A 423 3.11 -11.91 -20.63
CA LEU A 423 1.74 -11.40 -20.73
C LEU A 423 1.16 -11.62 -22.13
N ASN A 424 -0.15 -11.69 -22.22
CA ASN A 424 -0.90 -11.73 -23.46
C ASN A 424 -1.54 -10.35 -23.71
N MET A 425 -1.57 -9.91 -24.96
CA MET A 425 -2.17 -8.64 -25.35
C MET A 425 -2.52 -8.62 -26.82
N TYR A 426 -3.67 -8.08 -27.17
CA TYR A 426 -4.09 -7.81 -28.56
C TYR A 426 -3.78 -8.95 -29.53
N GLN A 427 -4.25 -10.17 -29.21
CA GLN A 427 -4.10 -11.42 -29.98
C GLN A 427 -2.65 -11.94 -30.08
N GLY A 428 -1.70 -11.31 -29.42
CA GLY A 428 -0.31 -11.72 -29.34
C GLY A 428 0.16 -11.87 -27.89
N ASN A 429 1.47 -11.96 -27.72
CA ASN A 429 2.09 -12.07 -26.40
C ASN A 429 3.40 -11.27 -26.32
N ALA A 430 3.79 -10.97 -25.08
CA ALA A 430 5.10 -10.43 -24.77
C ALA A 430 5.78 -11.28 -23.70
N ASN A 431 7.08 -11.55 -23.90
CA ASN A 431 7.92 -12.30 -22.98
C ASN A 431 9.23 -11.55 -22.78
N GLY A 432 9.70 -11.49 -21.54
CA GLY A 432 10.91 -10.74 -21.30
C GLY A 432 11.49 -10.92 -19.90
N LYS A 433 12.46 -10.07 -19.63
CA LYS A 433 13.10 -9.93 -18.33
C LYS A 433 13.54 -8.48 -18.13
N ALA A 434 13.53 -8.06 -16.87
CA ALA A 434 14.04 -6.76 -16.47
C ALA A 434 14.97 -6.90 -15.26
N LEU A 435 15.91 -5.98 -15.14
CA LEU A 435 16.83 -5.89 -14.02
C LEU A 435 16.84 -4.46 -13.51
N LEU A 436 16.78 -4.30 -12.19
CA LEU A 436 17.05 -3.03 -11.50
C LEU A 436 18.20 -3.26 -10.51
N ASN A 437 19.24 -2.44 -10.61
CA ASN A 437 20.40 -2.48 -9.73
C ASN A 437 20.51 -1.15 -8.97
N VAL A 438 20.29 -1.20 -7.66
CA VAL A 438 20.36 -0.07 -6.72
C VAL A 438 21.56 -0.17 -5.77
N THR A 439 22.59 -0.94 -6.13
CA THR A 439 23.82 -1.07 -5.33
C THR A 439 24.55 0.27 -5.19
N LYS A 440 24.38 1.17 -6.15
CA LYS A 440 24.89 2.55 -6.15
C LYS A 440 23.75 3.55 -5.95
N ASP A 441 24.09 4.78 -5.62
CA ASP A 441 23.10 5.87 -5.44
C ASP A 441 22.39 6.28 -6.74
N ILE A 442 22.99 5.97 -7.86
CA ILE A 442 22.35 6.10 -9.18
C ILE A 442 21.97 4.70 -9.63
N PRO A 443 20.69 4.36 -9.71
CA PRO A 443 20.26 3.05 -10.14
C PRO A 443 20.55 2.84 -11.62
N THR A 444 20.74 1.58 -12.00
CA THR A 444 20.79 1.16 -13.41
C THR A 444 19.70 0.13 -13.66
N SER A 445 19.07 0.22 -14.84
CA SER A 445 18.01 -0.71 -15.23
C SER A 445 18.26 -1.26 -16.64
N SER A 446 17.80 -2.48 -16.87
CA SER A 446 17.76 -3.07 -18.21
C SER A 446 16.44 -3.79 -18.46
N LEU A 447 16.02 -3.82 -19.71
CA LEU A 447 14.82 -4.50 -20.18
C LEU A 447 15.16 -5.27 -21.47
N ASN A 448 14.83 -6.56 -21.48
CA ASN A 448 14.83 -7.38 -22.68
C ASN A 448 13.40 -7.89 -22.89
N LEU A 449 12.78 -7.54 -24.00
CA LEU A 449 11.39 -7.86 -24.28
C LEU A 449 11.26 -8.36 -25.71
N LYS A 450 10.59 -9.50 -25.88
CA LYS A 450 10.16 -10.04 -27.16
C LYS A 450 8.65 -9.95 -27.29
N ILE A 451 8.18 -9.35 -28.35
CA ILE A 451 6.77 -9.21 -28.70
C ILE A 451 6.49 -10.11 -29.88
N ASN A 452 5.43 -10.88 -29.84
CA ASN A 452 5.05 -11.79 -30.90
C ASN A 452 3.59 -11.58 -31.28
N ASN A 453 3.35 -11.29 -32.52
CA ASN A 453 2.05 -11.24 -33.19
C ASN A 453 1.01 -10.32 -32.53
N VAL A 454 1.44 -9.22 -31.89
CA VAL A 454 0.56 -8.24 -31.26
C VAL A 454 -0.07 -7.33 -32.32
N GLN A 455 -1.40 -7.17 -32.33
CA GLN A 455 -2.09 -6.26 -33.27
C GLN A 455 -1.79 -4.80 -32.88
N ALA A 456 -1.15 -4.08 -33.84
CA ALA A 456 -0.71 -2.70 -33.61
C ALA A 456 -1.87 -1.72 -33.48
N GLU A 457 -2.89 -1.83 -34.33
CA GLU A 457 -4.01 -0.89 -34.39
C GLU A 457 -4.75 -0.76 -33.02
N PRO A 458 -5.29 -1.83 -32.41
CA PRO A 458 -6.00 -1.70 -31.15
C PRO A 458 -5.07 -1.26 -30.01
N LEU A 459 -3.81 -1.67 -30.02
CA LEU A 459 -2.83 -1.22 -29.02
C LEU A 459 -2.60 0.29 -29.09
N LEU A 460 -2.34 0.82 -30.31
CA LEU A 460 -2.08 2.25 -30.51
C LEU A 460 -3.34 3.10 -30.29
N LYS A 461 -4.51 2.57 -30.65
CA LYS A 461 -5.79 3.22 -30.41
C LYS A 461 -6.08 3.37 -28.92
N ASP A 462 -5.83 2.33 -28.15
CA ASP A 462 -6.04 2.38 -26.69
C ASP A 462 -5.03 3.30 -26.00
N MET A 463 -3.73 3.17 -26.33
CA MET A 463 -2.67 3.93 -25.66
C MET A 463 -2.56 5.40 -26.12
N LEU A 464 -2.74 5.66 -27.42
CA LEU A 464 -2.46 6.97 -28.03
C LEU A 464 -3.73 7.65 -28.57
N GLU A 465 -4.88 6.98 -28.58
CA GLU A 465 -6.14 7.42 -29.21
C GLU A 465 -5.96 7.73 -30.71
N LYS A 466 -4.98 7.08 -31.33
CA LYS A 466 -4.63 7.29 -32.75
C LYS A 466 -4.60 5.98 -33.50
N ASP A 467 -5.27 5.95 -34.64
CA ASP A 467 -5.15 4.91 -35.65
C ASP A 467 -4.12 5.37 -36.68
N ILE A 468 -2.87 4.99 -36.47
CA ILE A 468 -1.74 5.40 -37.32
C ILE A 468 -1.00 4.23 -37.98
N LEU A 469 -1.15 3.01 -37.46
CA LEU A 469 -0.45 1.84 -37.93
C LEU A 469 -1.27 0.58 -37.65
N GLN A 470 -1.52 -0.20 -38.70
CA GLN A 470 -2.24 -1.47 -38.65
C GLN A 470 -1.26 -2.62 -38.93
N GLY A 471 -1.65 -3.84 -38.56
CA GLY A 471 -0.89 -5.06 -38.78
C GLY A 471 -0.40 -5.75 -37.51
N SER A 472 0.08 -6.99 -37.67
CA SER A 472 0.62 -7.77 -36.58
C SER A 472 2.09 -7.40 -36.33
N THR A 473 2.44 -7.23 -35.05
CA THR A 473 3.75 -6.72 -34.61
C THR A 473 4.58 -7.83 -33.99
N ASN A 474 5.81 -8.00 -34.45
CA ASN A 474 6.87 -8.73 -33.77
C ASN A 474 8.00 -7.76 -33.44
N ALA A 475 8.54 -7.86 -32.21
CA ALA A 475 9.61 -6.95 -31.81
C ALA A 475 10.63 -7.65 -30.90
N ASP A 476 11.87 -7.22 -30.99
CA ASP A 476 12.93 -7.51 -30.02
C ASP A 476 13.44 -6.18 -29.49
N ILE A 477 13.32 -5.98 -28.19
CA ILE A 477 13.60 -4.72 -27.52
C ILE A 477 14.63 -4.98 -26.43
N ASN A 478 15.82 -4.42 -26.57
CA ASN A 478 16.89 -4.52 -25.59
C ASN A 478 17.29 -3.10 -25.19
N LEU A 479 17.02 -2.74 -23.93
CA LEU A 479 17.25 -1.40 -23.39
C LEU A 479 18.09 -1.46 -22.11
N SER A 480 18.88 -0.42 -21.91
CA SER A 480 19.59 -0.15 -20.66
C SER A 480 19.58 1.34 -20.36
N MET A 481 19.47 1.71 -19.09
CA MET A 481 19.35 3.10 -18.67
C MET A 481 19.90 3.30 -17.26
N SER A 482 20.16 4.53 -16.90
CA SER A 482 20.68 4.91 -15.58
C SER A 482 19.94 6.13 -15.04
N GLY A 483 19.60 6.08 -13.76
CA GLY A 483 18.83 7.11 -13.06
C GLY A 483 17.41 6.67 -12.75
N ASP A 484 16.71 7.51 -12.01
CA ASP A 484 15.34 7.34 -11.52
C ASP A 484 14.43 8.52 -11.93
N GLU A 485 15.00 9.61 -12.46
CA GLU A 485 14.25 10.73 -13.01
C GLU A 485 14.01 10.53 -14.52
N PRO A 486 12.79 10.82 -15.04
CA PRO A 486 12.43 10.61 -16.44
C PRO A 486 13.41 11.26 -17.44
N GLU A 487 13.85 12.49 -17.16
CA GLU A 487 14.79 13.21 -18.01
C GLU A 487 16.16 12.52 -18.05
N ARG A 488 16.64 12.04 -16.91
CA ARG A 488 17.89 11.29 -16.84
C ARG A 488 17.79 9.94 -17.53
N ILE A 489 16.66 9.26 -17.38
CA ILE A 489 16.39 8.00 -18.10
C ILE A 489 16.46 8.23 -19.60
N LYS A 490 15.79 9.26 -20.14
CA LYS A 490 15.87 9.62 -21.57
C LYS A 490 17.33 9.87 -22.02
N GLN A 491 18.10 10.64 -21.25
CA GLN A 491 19.49 11.00 -21.56
C GLN A 491 20.47 9.84 -21.50
N THR A 492 20.17 8.81 -20.71
CA THR A 492 21.05 7.65 -20.51
C THR A 492 20.55 6.40 -21.18
N LEU A 493 19.43 6.49 -21.91
CA LEU A 493 18.83 5.36 -22.61
C LEU A 493 19.73 4.89 -23.74
N ASN A 494 20.13 3.62 -23.66
CA ASN A 494 20.86 2.91 -24.69
C ASN A 494 20.13 1.63 -25.05
N GLY A 495 20.30 1.16 -26.26
CA GLY A 495 19.65 -0.08 -26.66
C GLY A 495 19.75 -0.39 -28.15
N GLN A 496 19.18 -1.51 -28.50
CA GLN A 496 19.07 -1.97 -29.88
C GLN A 496 17.91 -2.95 -30.03
N GLY A 497 17.43 -3.11 -31.22
CA GLY A 497 16.37 -4.06 -31.49
C GLY A 497 15.81 -3.90 -32.89
N TYR A 498 14.65 -4.51 -33.08
CA TYR A 498 13.86 -4.34 -34.31
C TYR A 498 12.38 -4.33 -34.01
N LEU A 499 11.62 -3.65 -34.84
CA LEU A 499 10.17 -3.73 -34.91
C LEU A 499 9.81 -4.25 -36.31
N LYS A 500 9.01 -5.30 -36.35
CA LYS A 500 8.53 -5.89 -37.63
C LYS A 500 7.01 -5.92 -37.61
N PHE A 501 6.41 -5.31 -38.59
CA PHE A 501 4.96 -5.32 -38.83
C PHE A 501 4.65 -6.12 -40.06
N ASN A 502 3.65 -7.00 -39.99
CA ASN A 502 3.21 -7.81 -41.13
C ASN A 502 1.73 -7.52 -41.42
N ASP A 503 1.39 -7.59 -42.71
CA ASP A 503 0.02 -7.51 -43.23
C ASP A 503 -0.77 -6.32 -42.66
N GLY A 504 -0.28 -5.12 -42.93
CA GLY A 504 -0.81 -3.91 -42.31
C GLY A 504 -0.87 -2.70 -43.24
N ALA A 505 -1.12 -1.54 -42.60
CA ALA A 505 -1.16 -0.27 -43.32
C ALA A 505 -0.64 0.88 -42.44
N ILE A 506 0.07 1.83 -43.04
CA ILE A 506 0.33 3.15 -42.41
C ILE A 506 -0.85 4.04 -42.79
N VAL A 507 -1.58 4.51 -41.77
CA VAL A 507 -2.77 5.35 -41.92
C VAL A 507 -2.39 6.84 -41.89
N GLY A 508 -2.98 7.62 -42.78
CA GLY A 508 -2.74 9.07 -42.88
C GLY A 508 -1.86 9.48 -44.06
N ILE A 509 -1.23 8.52 -44.76
CA ILE A 509 -0.39 8.81 -45.92
C ILE A 509 -0.56 7.70 -46.98
N ASP A 510 -0.70 8.08 -48.24
CA ASP A 510 -0.72 7.16 -49.38
C ASP A 510 0.56 7.37 -50.22
N LEU A 511 1.61 6.61 -49.86
CA LEU A 511 2.89 6.65 -50.57
C LEU A 511 2.77 6.15 -52.03
N ALA A 512 1.80 5.28 -52.33
CA ALA A 512 1.57 4.80 -53.69
C ALA A 512 0.93 5.89 -54.57
N ALA A 513 0.01 6.69 -54.03
CA ALA A 513 -0.53 7.85 -54.74
C ALA A 513 0.54 8.94 -54.94
N MET A 514 1.47 9.12 -53.97
CA MET A 514 2.60 10.04 -54.11
C MET A 514 3.51 9.67 -55.28
N VAL A 515 3.70 8.40 -55.57
CA VAL A 515 4.47 7.92 -56.70
C VAL A 515 3.72 8.16 -58.04
N ARG A 516 2.38 8.11 -58.00
CA ARG A 516 1.54 8.34 -59.21
C ARG A 516 1.30 9.82 -59.52
N ASN A 517 1.24 10.67 -58.51
CA ASN A 517 0.86 12.07 -58.67
C ASN A 517 1.45 12.94 -57.52
N VAL A 518 2.54 13.66 -57.81
CA VAL A 518 3.22 14.49 -56.82
C VAL A 518 2.31 15.59 -56.23
N GLY A 519 1.33 16.08 -57.03
CA GLY A 519 0.40 17.13 -56.59
C GLY A 519 -0.71 16.67 -55.65
N SER A 520 -1.10 15.41 -55.62
CA SER A 520 -2.16 14.86 -54.78
C SER A 520 -1.66 14.32 -53.44
N ALA A 521 -0.37 14.25 -53.25
CA ALA A 521 0.31 13.61 -52.13
C ALA A 521 0.23 14.36 -50.81
N PHE A 522 0.04 15.67 -50.84
CA PHE A 522 0.06 16.53 -49.67
C PHE A 522 -1.34 17.06 -49.29
N GLY A 523 -2.29 16.14 -49.18
CA GLY A 523 -3.36 16.34 -48.22
C GLY A 523 -4.38 17.40 -48.50
N LEU A 524 -4.96 17.39 -49.66
CA LEU A 524 -6.34 17.81 -49.71
C LEU A 524 -7.20 16.54 -49.75
N ALA A 525 -7.41 15.90 -48.59
CA ALA A 525 -8.45 14.92 -48.42
C ALA A 525 -9.74 15.52 -48.97
N LYS A 526 -10.30 14.93 -50.02
CA LYS A 526 -11.66 15.23 -50.45
C LYS A 526 -12.53 15.06 -49.23
N LYS A 527 -13.27 16.08 -48.86
CA LYS A 527 -14.31 15.99 -47.79
C LYS A 527 -15.20 14.80 -48.15
N GLY A 528 -15.13 13.70 -47.38
CA GLY A 528 -16.01 12.53 -47.51
C GLY A 528 -15.36 11.23 -48.02
N GLY A 529 -14.02 11.12 -48.13
CA GLY A 529 -13.32 9.87 -48.51
C GLY A 529 -12.67 9.14 -47.33
N GLU A 530 -12.38 7.83 -47.49
CA GLU A 530 -11.55 7.06 -46.55
C GLU A 530 -10.21 7.76 -46.31
N ARG A 531 -9.65 7.64 -45.08
CA ARG A 531 -8.32 8.17 -44.77
C ARG A 531 -7.27 7.56 -45.72
N PRO A 532 -6.35 8.36 -46.29
CA PRO A 532 -5.29 7.82 -47.12
C PRO A 532 -4.46 6.81 -46.30
N LYS A 533 -4.09 5.68 -46.91
CA LYS A 533 -3.28 4.65 -46.29
C LYS A 533 -2.28 4.05 -47.27
N THR A 534 -1.17 3.57 -46.71
CA THR A 534 -0.15 2.80 -47.45
C THR A 534 -0.19 1.37 -46.95
N ASP A 535 -0.79 0.46 -47.68
CA ASP A 535 -0.81 -0.97 -47.37
C ASP A 535 0.59 -1.57 -47.56
N PHE A 536 0.96 -2.49 -46.70
CA PHE A 536 2.20 -3.24 -46.76
C PHE A 536 2.01 -4.70 -46.33
N THR A 537 2.84 -5.59 -46.90
CA THR A 537 2.97 -6.97 -46.46
C THR A 537 3.99 -7.11 -45.33
N GLU A 538 5.01 -6.26 -45.34
CA GLU A 538 6.08 -6.26 -44.33
C GLU A 538 6.64 -4.84 -44.16
N LEU A 539 6.87 -4.44 -42.89
CA LEU A 539 7.60 -3.24 -42.50
C LEU A 539 8.61 -3.62 -41.42
N ASP A 540 9.90 -3.56 -41.77
CA ASP A 540 11.03 -3.84 -40.84
C ASP A 540 11.71 -2.54 -40.42
N ILE A 541 11.86 -2.33 -39.12
CA ILE A 541 12.48 -1.15 -38.51
C ILE A 541 13.56 -1.60 -37.53
N PRO A 542 14.80 -1.86 -37.97
CA PRO A 542 15.92 -2.04 -37.06
C PRO A 542 16.29 -0.70 -36.43
N TYR A 543 16.64 -0.71 -35.14
CA TYR A 543 17.04 0.50 -34.45
C TYR A 543 18.18 0.28 -33.46
N SER A 544 18.93 1.34 -33.23
CA SER A 544 19.87 1.45 -32.11
C SER A 544 19.62 2.76 -31.37
N ILE A 545 19.86 2.76 -30.07
CA ILE A 545 19.70 3.93 -29.22
C ILE A 545 21.02 4.18 -28.49
N LYS A 546 21.49 5.41 -28.52
CA LYS A 546 22.67 5.85 -27.79
C LYS A 546 22.38 7.17 -27.10
N ASN A 547 22.37 7.15 -25.76
CA ASN A 547 22.11 8.34 -24.93
C ASN A 547 20.82 9.09 -25.35
N GLY A 548 19.72 8.34 -25.59
CA GLY A 548 18.44 8.88 -26.00
C GLY A 548 18.32 9.23 -27.50
N ALA A 549 19.37 9.15 -28.27
CA ALA A 549 19.32 9.30 -29.72
C ALA A 549 19.06 7.94 -30.37
N VAL A 550 17.90 7.80 -30.98
CA VAL A 550 17.49 6.61 -31.78
C VAL A 550 18.00 6.77 -33.20
N ASN A 551 18.67 5.77 -33.71
CA ASN A 551 19.12 5.69 -35.10
C ASN A 551 18.49 4.47 -35.77
N THR A 552 17.85 4.67 -36.91
CA THR A 552 17.37 3.62 -37.83
C THR A 552 18.16 3.69 -39.11
N PRO A 553 19.17 2.83 -39.26
CA PRO A 553 20.07 2.92 -40.42
C PRO A 553 19.34 2.59 -41.73
N GLN A 554 18.42 1.66 -41.71
CA GLN A 554 17.63 1.27 -42.87
C GLN A 554 16.38 0.53 -42.42
N SER A 555 15.22 1.18 -42.58
CA SER A 555 13.91 0.54 -42.47
C SER A 555 13.41 0.17 -43.85
N ASN A 556 12.72 -0.96 -43.98
CA ASN A 556 12.24 -1.47 -45.26
C ASN A 556 10.73 -1.71 -45.17
N LEU A 557 9.97 -1.11 -46.10
CA LEU A 557 8.55 -1.40 -46.29
C LEU A 557 8.34 -2.08 -47.65
N LYS A 558 7.68 -3.22 -47.63
CA LYS A 558 7.26 -3.98 -48.84
C LYS A 558 5.76 -3.85 -49.00
N SER A 559 5.35 -3.22 -50.09
CA SER A 559 3.96 -3.08 -50.50
C SER A 559 3.78 -3.77 -51.87
N PRO A 560 2.56 -4.17 -52.28
CA PRO A 560 2.32 -4.69 -53.61
C PRO A 560 2.80 -3.75 -54.72
N PHE A 561 2.70 -2.44 -54.50
CA PHE A 561 2.97 -1.42 -55.55
C PHE A 561 4.30 -0.68 -55.37
N ILE A 562 4.84 -0.64 -54.15
CA ILE A 562 6.05 0.14 -53.85
C ILE A 562 6.99 -0.63 -52.91
N ARG A 563 8.25 -0.26 -52.94
CA ARG A 563 9.25 -0.55 -51.93
C ARG A 563 9.67 0.77 -51.33
N VAL A 564 9.76 0.85 -49.98
CA VAL A 564 10.19 2.07 -49.32
C VAL A 564 11.38 1.76 -48.43
N ILE A 565 12.41 2.56 -48.56
CA ILE A 565 13.56 2.57 -47.68
C ILE A 565 13.48 3.86 -46.87
N ALA A 566 13.59 3.73 -45.54
CA ALA A 566 13.66 4.90 -44.67
C ALA A 566 14.88 4.79 -43.75
N ALA A 567 15.59 5.89 -43.57
CA ALA A 567 16.71 5.99 -42.63
C ALA A 567 16.64 7.34 -41.92
N GLY A 568 17.12 7.38 -40.69
CA GLY A 568 17.10 8.63 -39.94
C GLY A 568 17.33 8.48 -38.47
N THR A 569 17.09 9.56 -37.77
CA THR A 569 17.27 9.65 -36.30
C THR A 569 16.06 10.28 -35.63
N ALA A 570 15.84 9.88 -34.38
CA ALA A 570 14.91 10.53 -33.46
C ALA A 570 15.63 10.83 -32.15
N ASP A 571 15.53 12.05 -31.66
CA ASP A 571 16.11 12.46 -30.37
C ASP A 571 14.99 12.45 -29.31
N LEU A 572 15.04 11.49 -28.36
CA LEU A 572 14.06 11.34 -27.30
C LEU A 572 14.14 12.45 -26.24
N VAL A 573 15.29 13.11 -26.14
CA VAL A 573 15.50 14.22 -25.17
C VAL A 573 14.92 15.51 -25.72
N LYS A 574 15.18 15.82 -26.99
CA LYS A 574 14.68 17.00 -27.69
C LYS A 574 13.31 16.79 -28.32
N GLU A 575 12.84 15.52 -28.36
CA GLU A 575 11.59 15.11 -28.99
C GLU A 575 11.50 15.50 -30.48
N THR A 576 12.60 15.33 -31.21
CA THR A 576 12.72 15.73 -32.62
C THR A 576 12.94 14.53 -33.53
N LEU A 577 12.52 14.68 -34.81
CA LEU A 577 12.62 13.71 -35.89
C LEU A 577 13.50 14.25 -37.02
N ASP A 578 14.30 13.39 -37.62
CA ASP A 578 15.05 13.66 -38.87
C ASP A 578 15.16 12.35 -39.65
N PHE A 579 14.23 12.13 -40.60
CA PHE A 579 14.14 10.92 -41.41
C PHE A 579 14.09 11.26 -42.89
N ARG A 580 14.69 10.41 -43.68
CA ARG A 580 14.59 10.38 -45.12
C ARG A 580 13.89 9.11 -45.57
N VAL A 581 12.81 9.25 -46.33
CA VAL A 581 11.96 8.18 -46.81
C VAL A 581 12.05 8.15 -48.34
N GLU A 582 12.48 7.03 -48.87
CA GLU A 582 12.70 6.84 -50.34
C GLU A 582 11.77 5.76 -50.88
N PRO A 583 10.59 6.13 -51.40
CA PRO A 583 9.71 5.20 -52.08
C PRO A 583 10.26 4.80 -53.47
N LYS A 584 10.12 3.52 -53.85
CA LYS A 584 10.50 2.98 -55.18
C LYS A 584 9.34 2.18 -55.77
N ALA A 585 8.90 2.46 -57.00
CA ALA A 585 7.89 1.67 -57.68
C ALA A 585 8.39 0.25 -57.95
N VAL A 586 7.52 -0.75 -57.78
CA VAL A 586 7.82 -2.12 -58.25
C VAL A 586 7.57 -2.17 -59.75
N ALA A 587 8.55 -2.60 -60.51
CA ALA A 587 8.41 -2.75 -61.95
C ALA A 587 7.29 -3.76 -62.29
N SER A 588 6.24 -3.26 -62.96
CA SER A 588 5.19 -4.00 -63.67
C SER A 588 4.49 -5.18 -62.96
N ILE A 589 3.22 -5.00 -62.63
CA ILE A 589 2.26 -6.07 -62.31
C ILE A 589 1.70 -6.73 -63.58
N LYS A 590 2.10 -6.27 -64.80
CA LYS A 590 1.61 -6.82 -66.05
C LYS A 590 2.46 -8.02 -66.44
N GLY A 591 1.79 -9.13 -66.80
CA GLY A 591 2.41 -10.34 -67.33
C GLY A 591 3.20 -10.09 -68.58
N GLN A 592 3.94 -11.09 -69.06
CA GLN A 592 4.77 -11.06 -70.30
C GLN A 592 3.99 -10.45 -71.45
N GLY A 593 4.46 -9.28 -71.97
CA GLY A 593 3.91 -8.66 -73.18
C GLY A 593 3.37 -7.22 -73.03
N ALA A 594 3.45 -6.59 -71.91
CA ALA A 594 3.03 -5.21 -71.76
C ALA A 594 4.22 -4.25 -71.83
N GLU A 595 4.13 -3.26 -72.72
CA GLU A 595 5.11 -2.17 -72.87
C GLU A 595 5.32 -1.47 -71.50
N ALA A 596 6.60 -1.22 -71.19
CA ALA A 596 7.01 -0.55 -69.95
C ALA A 596 6.43 0.88 -69.92
N GLN A 597 5.30 1.06 -69.25
CA GLN A 597 4.84 2.42 -68.91
C GLN A 597 5.85 3.05 -67.97
N GLN A 598 6.31 4.24 -68.31
CA GLN A 598 7.32 5.06 -67.62
C GLN A 598 7.02 5.11 -66.13
N GLY A 599 7.94 4.60 -65.30
CA GLY A 599 7.87 4.72 -63.86
C GLY A 599 7.84 6.19 -63.46
N GLY A 600 6.86 6.59 -62.66
CA GLY A 600 6.75 7.96 -62.16
C GLY A 600 8.04 8.39 -61.44
N ILE A 601 8.30 9.68 -61.43
CA ILE A 601 9.44 10.30 -60.75
C ILE A 601 9.29 10.03 -59.24
N MET A 602 10.28 9.37 -58.66
CA MET A 602 10.25 9.04 -57.24
C MET A 602 10.90 10.16 -56.42
N VAL A 603 10.07 10.85 -55.66
CA VAL A 603 10.51 11.97 -54.84
C VAL A 603 10.73 11.50 -53.39
N PRO A 604 11.97 11.51 -52.91
CA PRO A 604 12.21 11.28 -51.50
C PRO A 604 11.47 12.29 -50.62
N VAL A 605 11.04 11.85 -49.43
CA VAL A 605 10.36 12.68 -48.45
C VAL A 605 11.26 12.84 -47.23
N VAL A 606 11.49 14.07 -46.78
CA VAL A 606 12.15 14.38 -45.53
C VAL A 606 11.10 14.59 -44.45
N VAL A 607 11.20 13.82 -43.38
CA VAL A 607 10.37 13.95 -42.16
C VAL A 607 11.20 14.61 -41.07
N SER A 608 10.76 15.79 -40.64
CA SER A 608 11.46 16.60 -39.61
C SER A 608 10.46 17.17 -38.60
N GLY A 609 10.92 17.96 -37.64
CA GLY A 609 10.06 18.58 -36.63
C GLY A 609 10.03 17.81 -35.31
N THR A 610 8.96 17.97 -34.54
CA THR A 610 8.80 17.31 -33.25
C THR A 610 7.87 16.10 -33.32
N PHE A 611 7.89 15.23 -32.30
CA PHE A 611 6.97 14.08 -32.19
C PHE A 611 5.49 14.52 -32.19
N SER A 612 5.20 15.67 -31.61
CA SER A 612 3.84 16.25 -31.59
C SER A 612 3.44 16.95 -32.87
N SER A 613 4.42 17.45 -33.65
CA SER A 613 4.19 18.22 -34.89
C SER A 613 5.21 17.81 -35.96
N PRO A 614 5.11 16.60 -36.54
CA PRO A 614 5.99 16.16 -37.61
C PRO A 614 5.71 16.95 -38.91
N LYS A 615 6.79 17.32 -39.60
CA LYS A 615 6.74 18.05 -40.87
C LYS A 615 7.25 17.15 -42.01
N PHE A 616 6.49 17.07 -43.07
CA PHE A 616 6.81 16.27 -44.27
C PHE A 616 7.14 17.20 -45.41
N ARG A 617 8.31 17.06 -46.03
CA ARG A 617 8.71 17.85 -47.20
C ARG A 617 9.26 16.96 -48.30
N PRO A 618 8.80 17.12 -49.56
CA PRO A 618 9.43 16.43 -50.70
C PRO A 618 10.85 16.97 -50.91
N ASP A 619 11.81 16.07 -51.17
CA ASP A 619 13.18 16.43 -51.57
C ASP A 619 13.29 16.50 -53.07
N VAL A 620 12.82 17.61 -53.63
CA VAL A 620 12.78 17.85 -55.10
C VAL A 620 14.18 17.91 -55.69
N SER A 621 15.19 18.34 -54.90
CA SER A 621 16.58 18.44 -55.37
C SER A 621 17.20 17.06 -55.62
N ALA A 622 16.85 16.06 -54.78
CA ALA A 622 17.29 14.68 -54.97
C ALA A 622 16.58 13.99 -56.15
N ALA A 623 15.28 14.29 -56.36
CA ALA A 623 14.53 13.78 -57.50
C ALA A 623 15.10 14.30 -58.82
N ALA A 624 15.42 15.59 -58.89
CA ALA A 624 16.05 16.21 -60.04
C ALA A 624 17.42 15.56 -60.37
N LYS A 625 18.26 15.34 -59.36
CA LYS A 625 19.55 14.67 -59.52
C LYS A 625 19.42 13.23 -60.03
N GLN A 626 18.43 12.48 -59.55
CA GLN A 626 18.19 11.11 -60.02
C GLN A 626 17.74 11.09 -61.49
N GLU A 627 16.89 12.02 -61.92
CA GLU A 627 16.42 12.10 -63.31
C GLU A 627 17.55 12.51 -64.27
N ILE A 628 18.38 13.48 -63.85
CA ILE A 628 19.59 13.86 -64.60
C ILE A 628 20.56 12.68 -64.69
N GLN A 629 20.79 11.94 -63.64
CA GLN A 629 21.64 10.77 -63.64
C GLN A 629 21.11 9.68 -64.56
N LYS A 630 19.78 9.44 -64.62
CA LYS A 630 19.13 8.51 -65.55
C LYS A 630 19.27 8.96 -67.00
N GLN A 631 19.18 10.26 -67.28
CA GLN A 631 19.37 10.80 -68.66
C GLN A 631 20.82 10.68 -69.08
N ILE A 632 21.81 10.93 -68.20
CA ILE A 632 23.24 10.76 -68.51
C ILE A 632 23.55 9.29 -68.84
N PHE A 633 22.99 8.34 -68.14
CA PHE A 633 23.20 6.91 -68.37
C PHE A 633 22.46 6.40 -69.67
N LYS A 634 21.42 7.10 -70.12
CA LYS A 634 20.69 6.76 -71.38
C LYS A 634 21.33 7.34 -72.63
N SER A 635 22.15 8.39 -72.53
CA SER A 635 22.84 9.00 -73.65
C SER A 635 24.18 8.29 -73.89
N LYS A 636 24.30 7.51 -74.99
CA LYS A 636 25.55 6.88 -75.47
C LYS A 636 26.59 7.87 -75.98
N GLU A 637 26.31 9.18 -75.95
CA GLU A 637 27.23 10.22 -76.41
C GLU A 637 27.48 11.26 -75.30
N GLY A 638 28.62 11.09 -74.60
CA GLY A 638 28.95 11.81 -73.36
C GLY A 638 29.41 13.26 -73.52
N GLN A 639 29.18 14.00 -74.59
CA GLN A 639 29.61 15.40 -74.74
C GLN A 639 28.47 16.43 -74.84
N SER A 640 27.23 16.05 -75.09
CA SER A 640 26.11 16.99 -75.06
C SER A 640 25.31 17.00 -73.75
N ALA A 641 25.48 16.00 -72.91
CA ALA A 641 24.70 15.78 -71.72
C ALA A 641 25.04 16.73 -70.56
N GLU A 642 26.27 17.20 -70.43
CA GLU A 642 26.68 18.09 -69.32
C GLU A 642 26.07 19.50 -69.48
N LYS A 643 25.90 19.98 -70.74
CA LYS A 643 25.28 21.26 -71.03
C LYS A 643 23.77 21.23 -70.79
N SER A 644 23.11 20.17 -71.27
CA SER A 644 21.66 19.97 -71.03
C SER A 644 21.30 19.75 -69.58
N ALA A 645 22.18 19.11 -68.81
CA ALA A 645 21.99 18.91 -67.37
C ALA A 645 22.11 20.22 -66.59
N LYS A 646 23.05 21.11 -66.98
CA LYS A 646 23.17 22.45 -66.38
C LYS A 646 21.97 23.35 -66.72
N ASP A 647 21.45 23.28 -67.91
CA ASP A 647 20.30 24.08 -68.31
C ASP A 647 18.99 23.58 -67.68
N ALA A 648 18.82 22.27 -67.53
CA ALA A 648 17.70 21.68 -66.78
C ALA A 648 17.74 22.04 -65.29
N LEU A 649 18.91 22.04 -64.65
CA LEU A 649 19.09 22.47 -63.29
C LEU A 649 18.77 23.96 -63.07
N LYS A 650 19.15 24.84 -63.99
CA LYS A 650 18.79 26.25 -63.99
C LYS A 650 17.27 26.46 -64.16
N GLY A 651 16.61 25.65 -64.99
CA GLY A 651 15.17 25.76 -65.20
C GLY A 651 14.31 25.30 -64.03
N ILE A 652 14.83 24.38 -63.20
CA ILE A 652 14.12 23.82 -62.03
C ILE A 652 14.40 24.61 -60.77
N LEU A 653 15.58 25.21 -60.62
CA LEU A 653 15.98 25.90 -59.41
C LEU A 653 15.62 27.39 -59.41
N GLY A 654 15.08 27.94 -60.52
CA GLY A 654 14.66 29.36 -60.64
C GLY A 654 15.67 30.32 -60.01
N ASN A 655 16.17 31.24 -60.74
CA ASN A 655 17.15 32.23 -60.29
C ASN A 655 17.13 32.54 -58.82
#